data_fcc3787c81e86dcbb296633d0337f79e
#
_entry.id   fcc3787c81e86dcbb296633d0337f79e
#
_cell.length_a   1.000
_cell.length_b   1.000
_cell.length_c   1.000
_cell.angle_alpha   90.00
_cell.angle_beta   90.00
_cell.angle_gamma   90.00
#
_symmetry.space_group_name_H-M   'P 1'
#
loop_
_entity.id
_entity.type
_entity.pdbx_description
1 polymer ?
#
loop_
_entity_poly.entity_id
_entity_poly.type
_entity_poly.pdbx_seq_one_letter_code
_entity_poly.pdbx_strand_id
1 'polypeptide(L)'
;MNNDFFNSDFDSIFRRMMQDMQGSNQVGNKKYYINGKEVSPEELAQLTQQGGNGNYLEQIGRNLTQEARDGLLDPVIGRDKEIQETAEVLSRRTKNNPILVGEAGVGKTAIVEGLAQAIVEGNVPAAIKDKEIISVDISSLEAGTQYRGAFEENIQKLIEGVKSSQNAVLFFDEIHQIIGSGATGSDSGSKGLSDILKPALSRGEISIIGATTQDEYRNNILKDAALTRRFNEVLVNEPSAKDTVEILKGIREKFEEHHQVKLPDDVLKACVDLSIQYIPQRLLPDKAIDVLDITAAHLSAQSPAVDKVETEKRISELENDKRKAVSAEEYKKADDIQNEIKSLQDKLENSNGEHTAVATVHDISDTIQRLTGIPVSQMDDNDIERLKNISNRLRSKIIGQDQAVEMVSRAIRRNRAGFDDGNRPIGSFLFVGPTGVGKTELAKQLAIDLFGNKDALIRLDMSEYSDTTAVSKMIGTTAGYVGYDDNSNTLTEKVRRNPYSVILFDEIEKANPQILTLLLQVMDDGNLTDGQGNVINFKNTIIICTSNAGFGNGNDAEEKDIMHEMKKFFRPEFLNRFNGIVQFLHLDKDALQDIVNLLLDDVQVTLDKKGITMDVSQDAKDWLIEEGYDEELGARPLRRIVEQQVRDKITDYYLDHTDVKHVDIDVEDNELVVKGK
;
A
#
# COMPACT_ATOMS: atom_id res chain seq x y z
N MET A 1 -33.73 10.51 -12.39
CA MET A 1 -34.77 11.12 -11.52
C MET A 1 -36.15 10.80 -12.10
N ASN A 2 -36.70 9.60 -11.93
CA ASN A 2 -38.12 9.34 -12.23
C ASN A 2 -38.67 7.96 -11.77
N ASN A 3 -37.87 7.11 -11.10
CA ASN A 3 -38.36 5.78 -10.68
C ASN A 3 -38.79 5.70 -9.19
N ASP A 4 -38.38 6.61 -8.36
CA ASP A 4 -38.69 6.53 -6.90
C ASP A 4 -40.11 7.02 -6.55
N PHE A 5 -40.79 7.71 -7.47
CA PHE A 5 -42.18 8.17 -7.23
C PHE A 5 -43.23 7.09 -7.45
N PHE A 6 -42.92 6.04 -8.25
CA PHE A 6 -43.91 4.96 -8.53
C PHE A 6 -43.96 3.87 -7.47
N ASN A 7 -42.85 3.61 -6.76
CA ASN A 7 -42.82 2.57 -5.71
C ASN A 7 -43.52 3.00 -4.41
N SER A 8 -43.45 4.29 -4.05
CA SER A 8 -44.07 4.77 -2.79
C SER A 8 -45.60 4.74 -2.80
N ASP A 9 -46.23 4.97 -3.95
CA ASP A 9 -47.68 4.93 -4.09
C ASP A 9 -48.24 3.50 -4.08
N PHE A 10 -47.51 2.55 -4.70
CA PHE A 10 -47.90 1.16 -4.74
C PHE A 10 -47.84 0.51 -3.36
N ASP A 11 -46.77 0.72 -2.61
CA ASP A 11 -46.62 0.22 -1.24
C ASP A 11 -47.64 0.81 -0.26
N SER A 12 -47.99 2.07 -0.43
CA SER A 12 -49.00 2.73 0.41
C SER A 12 -50.44 2.20 0.14
N ILE A 13 -50.75 1.89 -1.10
CA ILE A 13 -52.02 1.30 -1.52
C ILE A 13 -52.11 -0.16 -1.01
N PHE A 14 -51.00 -0.92 -1.13
CA PHE A 14 -50.92 -2.30 -0.67
C PHE A 14 -51.05 -2.42 0.85
N ARG A 15 -50.39 -1.58 1.64
CA ARG A 15 -50.51 -1.54 3.10
C ARG A 15 -51.96 -1.20 3.56
N ARG A 16 -52.60 -0.28 2.87
CA ARG A 16 -54.04 0.03 3.14
C ARG A 16 -54.95 -1.13 2.83
N MET A 17 -54.69 -1.86 1.72
CA MET A 17 -55.47 -3.04 1.35
C MET A 17 -55.33 -4.18 2.37
N MET A 18 -54.11 -4.43 2.85
CA MET A 18 -53.83 -5.44 3.90
C MET A 18 -54.45 -5.07 5.24
N GLN A 19 -54.49 -3.79 5.62
CA GLN A 19 -55.20 -3.30 6.80
C GLN A 19 -56.72 -3.44 6.68
N ASP A 20 -57.27 -3.18 5.49
CA ASP A 20 -58.70 -3.34 5.21
C ASP A 20 -59.16 -4.81 5.15
N MET A 21 -58.27 -5.75 4.80
CA MET A 21 -58.52 -7.19 4.82
C MET A 21 -58.47 -7.82 6.23
N GLN A 22 -57.78 -7.23 7.18
CA GLN A 22 -57.70 -7.68 8.57
C GLN A 22 -58.77 -7.09 9.49
N GLY A 23 -59.55 -6.10 9.02
CA GLY A 23 -60.57 -5.40 9.81
C GLY A 23 -61.92 -5.37 9.13
N SER A 24 -62.77 -6.37 9.40
CA SER A 24 -64.22 -6.41 9.23
C SER A 24 -64.83 -7.15 8.03
N ASN A 25 -65.75 -8.06 8.38
CA ASN A 25 -66.69 -8.72 7.53
C ASN A 25 -67.73 -7.73 6.94
N GLN A 26 -67.37 -6.96 5.92
CA GLN A 26 -68.34 -6.31 5.02
C GLN A 26 -67.69 -6.07 3.64
N VAL A 27 -68.13 -6.82 2.65
CA VAL A 27 -67.86 -6.66 1.25
C VAL A 27 -68.54 -5.40 0.75
N GLY A 28 -67.79 -4.26 0.77
CA GLY A 28 -68.18 -3.06 0.07
C GLY A 28 -67.35 -2.98 -1.24
N ASN A 29 -68.03 -2.66 -2.35
CA ASN A 29 -67.43 -2.45 -3.70
C ASN A 29 -66.38 -1.34 -3.66
N LYS A 30 -65.17 -1.64 -3.26
CA LYS A 30 -64.02 -0.69 -3.37
C LYS A 30 -63.34 -0.87 -4.73
N LYS A 31 -63.25 0.21 -5.47
CA LYS A 31 -62.60 0.28 -6.79
C LYS A 31 -61.12 0.69 -6.61
N TYR A 32 -60.20 -0.06 -7.20
CA TYR A 32 -58.80 0.23 -7.18
C TYR A 32 -58.38 0.79 -8.54
N TYR A 33 -57.51 1.82 -8.58
CA TYR A 33 -57.04 2.45 -9.78
C TYR A 33 -55.51 2.43 -9.83
N ILE A 34 -54.92 1.92 -10.92
CA ILE A 34 -53.51 2.00 -11.24
C ILE A 34 -53.38 2.79 -12.55
N ASN A 35 -52.58 3.86 -12.53
CA ASN A 35 -52.41 4.75 -13.68
C ASN A 35 -53.74 5.24 -14.31
N GLY A 36 -54.76 5.49 -13.48
CA GLY A 36 -56.06 5.99 -13.95
C GLY A 36 -56.97 4.92 -14.56
N LYS A 37 -56.62 3.64 -14.56
CA LYS A 37 -57.45 2.51 -14.96
C LYS A 37 -57.95 1.76 -13.72
N GLU A 38 -59.26 1.43 -13.73
CA GLU A 38 -59.89 0.61 -12.71
C GLU A 38 -59.40 -0.83 -12.87
N VAL A 39 -58.90 -1.43 -11.76
CA VAL A 39 -58.33 -2.79 -11.72
C VAL A 39 -59.09 -3.61 -10.69
N SER A 40 -59.47 -4.83 -11.05
CA SER A 40 -60.14 -5.74 -10.15
C SER A 40 -59.20 -6.32 -9.09
N PRO A 41 -59.72 -6.74 -7.91
CA PRO A 41 -58.86 -7.39 -6.89
C PRO A 41 -58.16 -8.65 -7.39
N GLU A 42 -58.76 -9.36 -8.35
CA GLU A 42 -58.18 -10.56 -8.96
C GLU A 42 -57.05 -10.23 -9.95
N GLU A 43 -57.20 -9.16 -10.74
CA GLU A 43 -56.15 -8.65 -11.61
C GLU A 43 -54.98 -8.05 -10.81
N LEU A 44 -55.26 -7.39 -9.68
CA LEU A 44 -54.27 -6.89 -8.75
C LEU A 44 -53.46 -8.04 -8.12
N ALA A 45 -54.10 -9.13 -7.76
CA ALA A 45 -53.46 -10.33 -7.23
C ALA A 45 -52.62 -11.07 -8.27
N GLN A 46 -53.03 -11.06 -9.56
CA GLN A 46 -52.27 -11.62 -10.67
C GLN A 46 -51.02 -10.77 -11.01
N LEU A 47 -51.15 -9.45 -10.98
CA LEU A 47 -50.05 -8.52 -11.17
C LEU A 47 -48.98 -8.63 -10.04
N THR A 48 -49.43 -8.88 -8.80
CA THR A 48 -48.53 -9.11 -7.65
C THR A 48 -47.85 -10.47 -7.72
N GLN A 49 -48.52 -11.51 -8.24
CA GLN A 49 -47.91 -12.83 -8.44
C GLN A 49 -46.93 -12.88 -9.62
N GLN A 50 -47.14 -12.10 -10.67
CA GLN A 50 -46.19 -11.97 -11.79
C GLN A 50 -45.02 -11.04 -11.50
N GLY A 51 -45.14 -10.04 -10.62
CA GLY A 51 -44.10 -9.12 -10.19
C GLY A 51 -43.15 -9.68 -9.09
N GLY A 52 -43.58 -10.77 -8.41
CA GLY A 52 -42.91 -11.23 -7.18
C GLY A 52 -41.61 -12.05 -7.38
N ASN A 53 -41.39 -12.68 -8.50
CA ASN A 53 -40.23 -13.59 -8.66
C ASN A 53 -39.16 -13.12 -9.66
N GLY A 54 -39.46 -12.21 -10.58
CA GLY A 54 -38.46 -11.66 -11.52
C GLY A 54 -37.63 -10.53 -10.91
N ASN A 55 -38.19 -9.83 -9.92
CA ASN A 55 -37.62 -8.58 -9.41
C ASN A 55 -36.63 -8.79 -8.24
N TYR A 56 -36.59 -9.99 -7.62
CA TYR A 56 -35.72 -10.24 -6.47
C TYR A 56 -34.22 -10.34 -6.87
N LEU A 57 -33.92 -10.98 -7.99
CA LEU A 57 -32.57 -11.07 -8.53
C LEU A 57 -32.02 -9.70 -8.93
N GLU A 58 -32.86 -8.84 -9.52
CA GLU A 58 -32.48 -7.46 -9.88
C GLU A 58 -32.32 -6.53 -8.66
N GLN A 59 -32.98 -6.85 -7.55
CA GLN A 59 -32.86 -6.07 -6.30
C GLN A 59 -31.59 -6.41 -5.51
N ILE A 60 -31.08 -7.62 -5.60
CA ILE A 60 -29.95 -8.12 -4.80
C ILE A 60 -28.66 -8.14 -5.60
N GLY A 61 -28.75 -8.23 -6.93
CA GLY A 61 -27.61 -8.44 -7.80
C GLY A 61 -27.55 -7.46 -8.95
N ARG A 62 -26.32 -7.26 -9.43
CA ARG A 62 -25.97 -6.46 -10.60
C ARG A 62 -25.95 -7.37 -11.83
N ASN A 63 -26.75 -7.11 -12.86
CA ASN A 63 -26.77 -7.93 -14.08
C ASN A 63 -25.67 -7.50 -15.04
N LEU A 64 -24.51 -8.17 -14.96
CA LEU A 64 -23.33 -7.87 -15.79
C LEU A 64 -23.61 -8.04 -17.30
N THR A 65 -24.46 -9.00 -17.70
CA THR A 65 -24.80 -9.20 -19.11
C THR A 65 -25.66 -8.05 -19.64
N GLN A 66 -26.53 -7.47 -18.82
CA GLN A 66 -27.29 -6.29 -19.21
C GLN A 66 -26.38 -5.05 -19.29
N GLU A 67 -25.49 -4.86 -18.35
CA GLU A 67 -24.51 -3.77 -18.39
C GLU A 67 -23.56 -3.89 -19.59
N ALA A 68 -23.20 -5.11 -20.00
CA ALA A 68 -22.44 -5.34 -21.23
C ALA A 68 -23.24 -4.91 -22.48
N ARG A 69 -24.56 -5.17 -22.53
CA ARG A 69 -25.44 -4.70 -23.62
C ARG A 69 -25.54 -3.18 -23.67
N ASP A 70 -25.55 -2.56 -22.51
CA ASP A 70 -25.67 -1.11 -22.35
C ASP A 70 -24.31 -0.38 -22.54
N GLY A 71 -23.20 -1.14 -22.73
CA GLY A 71 -21.84 -0.59 -22.94
C GLY A 71 -21.23 0.04 -21.69
N LEU A 72 -21.71 -0.35 -20.50
CA LEU A 72 -21.26 0.22 -19.23
C LEU A 72 -20.01 -0.46 -18.65
N LEU A 73 -19.68 -1.67 -19.12
CA LEU A 73 -18.50 -2.41 -18.66
C LEU A 73 -17.22 -1.90 -19.33
N ASP A 74 -16.12 -2.05 -18.61
CA ASP A 74 -14.80 -1.78 -19.14
C ASP A 74 -14.35 -2.87 -20.12
N PRO A 75 -13.58 -2.53 -21.16
CA PRO A 75 -13.04 -3.54 -22.08
C PRO A 75 -12.03 -4.44 -21.35
N VAL A 76 -12.24 -5.75 -21.45
CA VAL A 76 -11.34 -6.73 -20.82
C VAL A 76 -10.27 -7.16 -21.83
N ILE A 77 -9.02 -6.95 -21.48
CA ILE A 77 -7.86 -7.16 -22.36
C ILE A 77 -6.93 -8.22 -21.75
N GLY A 78 -6.42 -9.11 -22.61
CA GLY A 78 -5.38 -10.08 -22.23
C GLY A 78 -5.86 -11.22 -21.34
N ARG A 79 -7.18 -11.46 -21.27
CA ARG A 79 -7.80 -12.54 -20.47
C ARG A 79 -8.62 -13.54 -21.32
N ASP A 80 -8.36 -13.57 -22.63
CA ASP A 80 -9.12 -14.43 -23.57
C ASP A 80 -9.09 -15.92 -23.18
N LYS A 81 -7.95 -16.40 -22.67
CA LYS A 81 -7.79 -17.80 -22.27
C LYS A 81 -8.64 -18.15 -21.05
N GLU A 82 -8.58 -17.33 -20.01
CA GLU A 82 -9.33 -17.53 -18.77
C GLU A 82 -10.83 -17.35 -19.00
N ILE A 83 -11.24 -16.42 -19.87
CA ILE A 83 -12.64 -16.23 -20.28
C ILE A 83 -13.12 -17.46 -21.04
N GLN A 84 -12.35 -17.97 -22.03
CA GLN A 84 -12.68 -19.17 -22.78
C GLN A 84 -12.76 -20.40 -21.85
N GLU A 85 -11.79 -20.60 -20.97
CA GLU A 85 -11.81 -21.71 -20.01
C GLU A 85 -13.02 -21.65 -19.08
N THR A 86 -13.38 -20.46 -18.59
CA THR A 86 -14.57 -20.24 -17.78
C THR A 86 -15.84 -20.57 -18.55
N ALA A 87 -15.95 -20.16 -19.82
CA ALA A 87 -17.05 -20.48 -20.71
C ALA A 87 -17.16 -21.99 -20.98
N GLU A 88 -16.03 -22.67 -21.21
CA GLU A 88 -15.97 -24.11 -21.40
C GLU A 88 -16.43 -24.87 -20.17
N VAL A 89 -16.00 -24.46 -18.97
CA VAL A 89 -16.43 -25.07 -17.70
C VAL A 89 -17.93 -24.92 -17.52
N LEU A 90 -18.50 -23.71 -17.74
CA LEU A 90 -19.95 -23.50 -17.65
C LEU A 90 -20.76 -24.35 -18.65
N SER A 91 -20.19 -24.71 -19.78
CA SER A 91 -20.82 -25.52 -20.82
C SER A 91 -20.82 -27.04 -20.50
N ARG A 92 -20.12 -27.46 -19.46
CA ARG A 92 -20.00 -28.88 -19.08
C ARG A 92 -21.33 -29.43 -18.53
N ARG A 93 -21.57 -30.69 -18.74
CA ARG A 93 -22.72 -31.41 -18.19
C ARG A 93 -22.62 -31.61 -16.66
N THR A 94 -21.39 -31.77 -16.15
CA THR A 94 -21.08 -32.02 -14.74
C THR A 94 -19.89 -31.15 -14.38
N LYS A 95 -19.78 -30.71 -13.12
CA LYS A 95 -18.75 -29.77 -12.66
C LYS A 95 -18.75 -28.48 -13.50
N ASN A 96 -19.93 -27.95 -13.71
CA ASN A 96 -20.17 -26.77 -14.53
C ASN A 96 -20.10 -25.44 -13.75
N ASN A 97 -19.54 -25.47 -12.55
CA ASN A 97 -19.33 -24.24 -11.77
C ASN A 97 -17.84 -23.90 -11.78
N PRO A 98 -17.40 -22.88 -12.54
CA PRO A 98 -16.03 -22.42 -12.49
C PRO A 98 -15.77 -21.67 -11.17
N ILE A 99 -14.55 -21.85 -10.66
CA ILE A 99 -14.04 -21.03 -9.58
C ILE A 99 -12.71 -20.40 -10.00
N LEU A 100 -12.70 -19.06 -10.06
CA LEU A 100 -11.53 -18.27 -10.40
C LEU A 100 -10.63 -18.18 -9.17
N VAL A 101 -9.46 -18.78 -9.24
CA VAL A 101 -8.50 -18.84 -8.14
C VAL A 101 -7.27 -18.01 -8.49
N GLY A 102 -6.98 -17.00 -7.70
CA GLY A 102 -5.83 -16.11 -7.91
C GLY A 102 -5.73 -15.09 -6.79
N GLU A 103 -4.59 -14.48 -6.66
CA GLU A 103 -4.33 -13.46 -5.63
C GLU A 103 -5.24 -12.23 -5.77
N ALA A 104 -5.31 -11.40 -4.71
CA ALA A 104 -6.07 -10.15 -4.74
C ALA A 104 -5.46 -9.19 -5.79
N GLY A 105 -6.33 -8.50 -6.55
CA GLY A 105 -5.88 -7.50 -7.52
C GLY A 105 -5.43 -8.03 -8.89
N VAL A 106 -5.48 -9.36 -9.15
CA VAL A 106 -5.08 -9.92 -10.46
C VAL A 106 -6.17 -9.79 -11.55
N GLY A 107 -7.37 -9.29 -11.22
CA GLY A 107 -8.45 -9.06 -12.19
C GLY A 107 -9.43 -10.24 -12.35
N LYS A 108 -9.74 -10.99 -11.30
CA LYS A 108 -10.74 -12.09 -11.32
C LYS A 108 -12.12 -11.61 -11.75
N THR A 109 -12.57 -10.49 -11.22
CA THR A 109 -13.87 -9.88 -11.53
C THR A 109 -13.95 -9.46 -13.00
N ALA A 110 -12.86 -8.89 -13.54
CA ALA A 110 -12.76 -8.51 -14.96
C ALA A 110 -12.98 -9.70 -15.91
N ILE A 111 -12.50 -10.91 -15.55
CA ILE A 111 -12.76 -12.12 -16.36
C ILE A 111 -14.25 -12.42 -16.48
N VAL A 112 -15.02 -12.21 -15.41
CA VAL A 112 -16.46 -12.44 -15.41
C VAL A 112 -17.19 -11.34 -16.22
N GLU A 113 -16.74 -10.11 -16.13
CA GLU A 113 -17.22 -9.00 -16.96
C GLU A 113 -16.92 -9.25 -18.44
N GLY A 114 -15.69 -9.72 -18.77
CA GLY A 114 -15.33 -10.13 -20.13
C GLY A 114 -16.16 -11.31 -20.65
N LEU A 115 -16.50 -12.27 -19.78
CA LEU A 115 -17.40 -13.35 -20.14
C LEU A 115 -18.82 -12.81 -20.45
N ALA A 116 -19.30 -11.83 -19.69
CA ALA A 116 -20.59 -11.18 -19.97
C ALA A 116 -20.57 -10.47 -21.32
N GLN A 117 -19.48 -9.78 -21.65
CA GLN A 117 -19.27 -9.16 -22.98
C GLN A 117 -19.24 -10.22 -24.09
N ALA A 118 -18.49 -11.31 -23.90
CA ALA A 118 -18.40 -12.40 -24.87
C ALA A 118 -19.76 -13.09 -25.10
N ILE A 119 -20.63 -13.18 -24.08
CA ILE A 119 -22.00 -13.69 -24.22
C ILE A 119 -22.83 -12.75 -25.12
N VAL A 120 -22.75 -11.45 -24.91
CA VAL A 120 -23.47 -10.44 -25.69
C VAL A 120 -23.02 -10.42 -27.15
N GLU A 121 -21.72 -10.54 -27.39
CA GLU A 121 -21.11 -10.62 -28.73
C GLU A 121 -21.39 -11.95 -29.42
N GLY A 122 -21.81 -12.97 -28.68
CA GLY A 122 -22.03 -14.30 -29.19
C GLY A 122 -20.78 -15.15 -29.36
N ASN A 123 -19.64 -14.72 -28.81
CA ASN A 123 -18.33 -15.37 -28.88
C ASN A 123 -18.16 -16.47 -27.80
N VAL A 124 -19.23 -17.21 -27.52
CA VAL A 124 -19.26 -18.27 -26.48
C VAL A 124 -19.89 -19.55 -27.03
N PRO A 125 -19.66 -20.70 -26.39
CA PRO A 125 -20.34 -21.93 -26.73
C PRO A 125 -21.87 -21.80 -26.74
N ALA A 126 -22.55 -22.50 -27.66
CA ALA A 126 -24.01 -22.42 -27.83
C ALA A 126 -24.82 -22.70 -26.53
N ALA A 127 -24.25 -23.50 -25.62
CA ALA A 127 -24.90 -23.88 -24.36
C ALA A 127 -25.07 -22.72 -23.37
N ILE A 128 -24.31 -21.64 -23.55
CA ILE A 128 -24.30 -20.49 -22.61
C ILE A 128 -24.66 -19.14 -23.28
N LYS A 129 -25.05 -19.17 -24.57
CA LYS A 129 -25.38 -17.98 -25.36
C LYS A 129 -26.51 -17.14 -24.79
N ASP A 130 -27.49 -17.80 -24.16
CA ASP A 130 -28.67 -17.14 -23.60
C ASP A 130 -28.55 -16.93 -22.08
N LYS A 131 -27.37 -17.16 -21.52
CA LYS A 131 -27.15 -17.03 -20.07
C LYS A 131 -26.98 -15.54 -19.69
N GLU A 132 -27.47 -15.24 -18.49
CA GLU A 132 -27.33 -13.93 -17.85
C GLU A 132 -26.49 -14.07 -16.58
N ILE A 133 -25.40 -13.31 -16.46
CA ILE A 133 -24.52 -13.33 -15.30
C ILE A 133 -24.99 -12.24 -14.34
N ILE A 134 -25.32 -12.67 -13.12
CA ILE A 134 -25.79 -11.79 -12.04
C ILE A 134 -24.75 -11.82 -10.93
N SER A 135 -24.05 -10.69 -10.73
CA SER A 135 -23.12 -10.50 -9.63
C SER A 135 -23.89 -10.22 -8.36
N VAL A 136 -23.67 -11.03 -7.34
CA VAL A 136 -24.38 -10.93 -6.05
C VAL A 136 -23.38 -10.51 -4.97
N ASP A 137 -23.68 -9.39 -4.31
CA ASP A 137 -22.92 -8.95 -3.14
C ASP A 137 -23.45 -9.68 -1.89
N ILE A 138 -22.54 -10.35 -1.19
CA ILE A 138 -22.84 -11.11 0.03
C ILE A 138 -23.37 -10.19 1.13
N SER A 139 -22.82 -8.97 1.24
CA SER A 139 -23.25 -7.96 2.22
C SER A 139 -24.71 -7.57 2.02
N SER A 140 -25.21 -7.56 0.78
CA SER A 140 -26.61 -7.25 0.49
C SER A 140 -27.57 -8.37 0.90
N LEU A 141 -27.08 -9.63 0.96
CA LEU A 141 -27.83 -10.76 1.49
C LEU A 141 -27.96 -10.73 3.03
N GLU A 142 -26.98 -10.12 3.70
CA GLU A 142 -26.95 -9.92 5.15
C GLU A 142 -27.74 -8.67 5.59
N ALA A 143 -27.92 -7.71 4.70
CA ALA A 143 -28.59 -6.45 5.01
C ALA A 143 -30.03 -6.66 5.47
N GLY A 144 -30.40 -6.04 6.61
CA GLY A 144 -31.74 -6.15 7.20
C GLY A 144 -32.00 -7.41 8.00
N THR A 145 -31.05 -8.32 8.15
CA THR A 145 -31.19 -9.55 8.92
C THR A 145 -30.72 -9.34 10.36
N GLN A 146 -31.66 -9.05 11.28
CA GLN A 146 -31.37 -9.05 12.73
C GLN A 146 -31.28 -10.48 13.33
N TYR A 147 -31.72 -11.48 12.58
CA TYR A 147 -31.75 -12.88 12.99
C TYR A 147 -31.21 -13.77 11.85
N ARG A 148 -30.40 -14.74 12.18
CA ARG A 148 -29.77 -15.70 11.27
C ARG A 148 -30.76 -16.41 10.32
N GLY A 149 -31.99 -16.67 10.75
CA GLY A 149 -33.05 -17.28 9.91
C GLY A 149 -33.52 -16.42 8.73
N ALA A 150 -33.41 -15.09 8.82
CA ALA A 150 -33.75 -14.19 7.71
C ALA A 150 -32.73 -14.26 6.57
N PHE A 151 -31.45 -14.47 6.90
CA PHE A 151 -30.40 -14.69 5.92
C PHE A 151 -30.58 -16.02 5.14
N GLU A 152 -30.90 -17.11 5.86
CA GLU A 152 -31.23 -18.39 5.23
C GLU A 152 -32.45 -18.28 4.27
N GLU A 153 -33.44 -17.49 4.65
CA GLU A 153 -34.64 -17.20 3.83
C GLU A 153 -34.25 -16.41 2.56
N ASN A 154 -33.38 -15.41 2.68
CA ASN A 154 -32.89 -14.62 1.53
C ASN A 154 -32.19 -15.49 0.50
N ILE A 155 -31.38 -16.45 0.95
CA ILE A 155 -30.69 -17.38 0.05
C ILE A 155 -31.66 -18.38 -0.59
N GLN A 156 -32.65 -18.85 0.15
CA GLN A 156 -33.68 -19.69 -0.47
C GLN A 156 -34.44 -18.93 -1.57
N LYS A 157 -34.81 -17.66 -1.32
CA LYS A 157 -35.42 -16.79 -2.35
C LYS A 157 -34.50 -16.58 -3.56
N LEU A 158 -33.19 -16.40 -3.32
CA LEU A 158 -32.19 -16.29 -4.39
C LEU A 158 -32.18 -17.57 -5.24
N ILE A 159 -32.11 -18.74 -4.61
CA ILE A 159 -32.11 -20.04 -5.30
C ILE A 159 -33.40 -20.25 -6.08
N GLU A 160 -34.56 -19.88 -5.53
CA GLU A 160 -35.85 -19.97 -6.20
C GLU A 160 -35.96 -19.00 -7.38
N GLY A 161 -35.40 -17.79 -7.25
CA GLY A 161 -35.32 -16.82 -8.33
C GLY A 161 -34.48 -17.33 -9.51
N VAL A 162 -33.30 -17.92 -9.24
CA VAL A 162 -32.44 -18.51 -10.28
C VAL A 162 -33.13 -19.70 -10.96
N LYS A 163 -33.78 -20.56 -10.21
CA LYS A 163 -34.54 -21.71 -10.78
C LYS A 163 -35.69 -21.27 -11.69
N SER A 164 -36.33 -20.17 -11.35
CA SER A 164 -37.42 -19.61 -12.17
C SER A 164 -36.93 -18.98 -13.46
N SER A 165 -35.75 -18.38 -13.43
CA SER A 165 -35.14 -17.66 -14.57
C SER A 165 -34.51 -18.59 -15.62
N GLN A 166 -34.24 -19.85 -15.34
CA GLN A 166 -33.55 -20.88 -16.19
C GLN A 166 -32.23 -20.46 -16.83
N ASN A 167 -32.02 -19.16 -17.05
CA ASN A 167 -30.86 -18.59 -17.76
C ASN A 167 -29.85 -17.88 -16.84
N ALA A 168 -30.18 -17.64 -15.57
CA ALA A 168 -29.32 -16.95 -14.63
C ALA A 168 -28.12 -17.80 -14.19
N VAL A 169 -26.94 -17.17 -14.17
CA VAL A 169 -25.70 -17.66 -13.57
C VAL A 169 -25.30 -16.68 -12.48
N LEU A 170 -25.16 -17.17 -11.26
CA LEU A 170 -24.73 -16.31 -10.15
C LEU A 170 -23.20 -16.15 -10.15
N PHE A 171 -22.74 -14.94 -9.95
CA PHE A 171 -21.34 -14.67 -9.68
C PHE A 171 -21.19 -14.20 -8.23
N PHE A 172 -20.31 -14.85 -7.49
CA PHE A 172 -19.91 -14.47 -6.15
C PHE A 172 -18.44 -14.13 -6.12
N ASP A 173 -18.13 -12.88 -5.89
CA ASP A 173 -16.79 -12.50 -5.50
C ASP A 173 -16.56 -12.90 -4.04
N GLU A 174 -15.32 -13.29 -3.70
CA GLU A 174 -14.98 -13.82 -2.36
C GLU A 174 -15.91 -14.96 -1.87
N ILE A 175 -16.19 -15.93 -2.74
CA ILE A 175 -17.11 -17.06 -2.46
C ILE A 175 -16.79 -17.82 -1.15
N HIS A 176 -15.55 -17.72 -0.65
CA HIS A 176 -15.14 -18.31 0.61
C HIS A 176 -15.90 -17.74 1.83
N GLN A 177 -16.37 -16.49 1.77
CA GLN A 177 -17.18 -15.90 2.82
C GLN A 177 -18.51 -16.65 2.99
N ILE A 178 -19.08 -17.11 1.88
CA ILE A 178 -20.31 -17.90 1.87
C ILE A 178 -20.06 -19.31 2.43
N ILE A 179 -18.91 -19.89 2.12
CA ILE A 179 -18.59 -21.27 2.45
C ILE A 179 -18.05 -21.39 3.88
N GLY A 180 -17.27 -20.40 4.33
CA GLY A 180 -16.60 -20.39 5.65
C GLY A 180 -17.48 -19.98 6.83
N SER A 181 -18.57 -19.27 6.63
CA SER A 181 -19.41 -18.69 7.68
C SER A 181 -20.18 -19.72 8.56
N GLY A 182 -19.98 -21.01 8.35
CA GLY A 182 -20.61 -22.10 9.11
C GLY A 182 -19.82 -22.72 10.26
N ALA A 183 -18.55 -22.34 10.49
CA ALA A 183 -17.62 -23.11 11.33
C ALA A 183 -17.28 -22.51 12.72
N THR A 184 -17.79 -21.37 13.09
CA THR A 184 -17.48 -20.72 14.38
C THR A 184 -18.65 -20.76 15.36
N GLY A 185 -18.72 -21.84 16.15
CA GLY A 185 -19.62 -21.93 17.31
C GLY A 185 -19.95 -23.36 17.67
N SER A 186 -19.68 -23.75 18.91
CA SER A 186 -19.96 -25.06 19.53
C SER A 186 -21.46 -25.33 19.74
N ASP A 187 -22.33 -24.82 18.89
CA ASP A 187 -23.77 -25.08 18.97
C ASP A 187 -24.21 -25.95 17.77
N SER A 188 -24.42 -27.22 18.05
CA SER A 188 -24.65 -28.34 17.12
C SER A 188 -26.05 -28.32 16.45
N GLY A 189 -26.46 -27.20 15.86
CA GLY A 189 -27.80 -27.10 15.27
C GLY A 189 -27.97 -26.22 14.03
N SER A 190 -27.02 -25.40 13.66
CA SER A 190 -27.16 -24.46 12.54
C SER A 190 -26.50 -25.00 11.27
N LYS A 191 -27.29 -25.23 10.22
CA LYS A 191 -26.81 -25.52 8.87
C LYS A 191 -26.10 -24.28 8.34
N GLY A 192 -24.82 -24.36 7.99
CA GLY A 192 -24.08 -23.30 7.33
C GLY A 192 -24.64 -23.04 5.93
N LEU A 193 -24.30 -21.88 5.38
CA LEU A 193 -24.74 -21.48 4.03
C LEU A 193 -24.36 -22.50 2.96
N SER A 194 -23.18 -23.11 3.12
CA SER A 194 -22.74 -24.23 2.29
C SER A 194 -23.75 -25.38 2.26
N ASP A 195 -24.44 -25.66 3.36
CA ASP A 195 -25.39 -26.76 3.43
C ASP A 195 -26.70 -26.47 2.70
N ILE A 196 -27.04 -25.19 2.51
CA ILE A 196 -28.21 -24.76 1.72
C ILE A 196 -27.87 -24.80 0.21
N LEU A 197 -26.68 -24.39 -0.19
CA LEU A 197 -26.23 -24.38 -1.59
C LEU A 197 -25.87 -25.79 -2.09
N LYS A 198 -25.30 -26.66 -1.26
CA LYS A 198 -24.89 -28.03 -1.63
C LYS A 198 -25.98 -28.86 -2.33
N PRO A 199 -27.23 -28.88 -1.86
CA PRO A 199 -28.29 -29.64 -2.54
C PRO A 199 -28.62 -29.10 -3.94
N ALA A 200 -28.69 -27.76 -4.09
CA ALA A 200 -29.00 -27.11 -5.37
C ALA A 200 -27.86 -27.32 -6.40
N LEU A 201 -26.61 -27.14 -5.96
CA LEU A 201 -25.42 -27.43 -6.77
C LEU A 201 -25.34 -28.92 -7.13
N SER A 202 -25.70 -29.82 -6.20
CA SER A 202 -25.63 -31.25 -6.41
C SER A 202 -26.60 -31.74 -7.46
N ARG A 203 -27.76 -31.10 -7.55
CA ARG A 203 -28.82 -31.43 -8.53
C ARG A 203 -28.63 -30.70 -9.86
N GLY A 204 -27.65 -29.75 -9.95
CA GLY A 204 -27.44 -28.92 -11.13
C GLY A 204 -28.60 -27.94 -11.39
N GLU A 205 -29.29 -27.54 -10.31
CA GLU A 205 -30.45 -26.62 -10.37
C GLU A 205 -30.01 -25.16 -10.51
N ILE A 206 -28.76 -24.85 -10.15
CA ILE A 206 -28.13 -23.53 -10.25
C ILE A 206 -26.74 -23.65 -10.83
N SER A 207 -26.29 -22.62 -11.53
CA SER A 207 -24.90 -22.46 -11.99
C SER A 207 -24.26 -21.27 -11.27
N ILE A 208 -23.05 -21.47 -10.78
CA ILE A 208 -22.33 -20.47 -9.99
C ILE A 208 -20.93 -20.29 -10.57
N ILE A 209 -20.51 -19.03 -10.70
CA ILE A 209 -19.11 -18.61 -10.88
C ILE A 209 -18.63 -18.11 -9.52
N GLY A 210 -17.54 -18.63 -8.99
CA GLY A 210 -16.92 -18.14 -7.77
C GLY A 210 -15.59 -17.46 -8.06
N ALA A 211 -15.19 -16.48 -7.26
CA ALA A 211 -13.85 -15.95 -7.23
C ALA A 211 -13.30 -16.02 -5.79
N THR A 212 -12.03 -16.36 -5.63
CA THR A 212 -11.38 -16.46 -4.32
C THR A 212 -9.86 -16.39 -4.45
N THR A 213 -9.15 -16.24 -3.34
CA THR A 213 -7.68 -16.38 -3.31
C THR A 213 -7.24 -17.84 -3.23
N GLN A 214 -5.95 -18.11 -3.49
CA GLN A 214 -5.42 -19.46 -3.49
C GLN A 214 -5.44 -20.10 -2.09
N ASP A 215 -5.14 -19.30 -1.06
CA ASP A 215 -5.14 -19.76 0.33
C ASP A 215 -6.55 -20.08 0.82
N GLU A 216 -7.52 -19.25 0.49
CA GLU A 216 -8.92 -19.45 0.87
C GLU A 216 -9.54 -20.62 0.12
N TYR A 217 -9.17 -20.82 -1.16
CA TYR A 217 -9.56 -22.00 -1.93
C TYR A 217 -9.07 -23.29 -1.25
N ARG A 218 -7.79 -23.35 -0.84
CA ARG A 218 -7.21 -24.50 -0.14
C ARG A 218 -7.86 -24.72 1.22
N ASN A 219 -8.11 -23.64 1.96
CA ASN A 219 -8.59 -23.72 3.34
C ASN A 219 -10.08 -24.02 3.46
N ASN A 220 -10.90 -23.51 2.55
CA ASN A 220 -12.37 -23.56 2.65
C ASN A 220 -12.99 -24.52 1.64
N ILE A 221 -12.49 -24.62 0.41
CA ILE A 221 -13.14 -25.38 -0.67
C ILE A 221 -12.55 -26.78 -0.83
N LEU A 222 -11.21 -26.90 -0.87
CA LEU A 222 -10.56 -28.19 -1.05
C LEU A 222 -10.78 -29.15 0.13
N LYS A 223 -10.99 -28.63 1.33
CA LYS A 223 -11.30 -29.44 2.52
C LYS A 223 -12.70 -30.04 2.48
N ASP A 224 -13.63 -29.49 1.69
CA ASP A 224 -14.98 -29.99 1.51
C ASP A 224 -15.11 -30.85 0.23
N ALA A 225 -15.11 -32.16 0.38
CA ALA A 225 -15.18 -33.10 -0.74
C ALA A 225 -16.48 -32.97 -1.58
N ALA A 226 -17.57 -32.41 -1.03
CA ALA A 226 -18.81 -32.21 -1.76
C ALA A 226 -18.69 -30.99 -2.69
N LEU A 227 -18.06 -29.93 -2.26
CA LEU A 227 -17.81 -28.74 -3.07
C LEU A 227 -16.73 -28.99 -4.14
N THR A 228 -15.61 -29.62 -3.79
CA THR A 228 -14.53 -29.96 -4.72
C THR A 228 -15.02 -30.76 -5.92
N ARG A 229 -16.06 -31.59 -5.74
CA ARG A 229 -16.67 -32.37 -6.84
C ARG A 229 -17.57 -31.54 -7.74
N ARG A 230 -17.90 -30.31 -7.39
CA ARG A 230 -18.87 -29.47 -8.09
C ARG A 230 -18.24 -28.25 -8.76
N PHE A 231 -17.16 -27.75 -8.17
CA PHE A 231 -16.38 -26.69 -8.74
C PHE A 231 -15.25 -27.21 -9.64
N ASN A 232 -14.89 -26.40 -10.63
CA ASN A 232 -13.72 -26.60 -11.47
C ASN A 232 -12.86 -25.34 -11.39
N GLU A 233 -11.60 -25.53 -10.98
CA GLU A 233 -10.64 -24.45 -10.81
C GLU A 233 -10.23 -23.87 -12.16
N VAL A 234 -10.22 -22.53 -12.26
CA VAL A 234 -9.62 -21.73 -13.32
C VAL A 234 -8.58 -20.84 -12.67
N LEU A 235 -7.31 -21.08 -12.96
CA LEU A 235 -6.21 -20.35 -12.34
C LEU A 235 -6.03 -18.99 -13.00
N VAL A 236 -6.01 -17.93 -12.19
CA VAL A 236 -5.82 -16.55 -12.63
C VAL A 236 -4.49 -16.02 -12.12
N ASN A 237 -3.51 -15.95 -12.99
CA ASN A 237 -2.18 -15.44 -12.66
C ASN A 237 -2.08 -13.92 -12.82
N GLU A 238 -1.07 -13.32 -12.16
CA GLU A 238 -0.69 -11.92 -12.39
C GLU A 238 -0.35 -11.72 -13.87
N PRO A 239 -0.89 -10.68 -14.54
CA PRO A 239 -0.55 -10.37 -15.93
C PRO A 239 0.90 -9.90 -16.05
N SER A 240 1.50 -10.09 -17.22
CA SER A 240 2.84 -9.56 -17.48
C SER A 240 2.82 -8.01 -17.53
N ALA A 241 3.99 -7.38 -17.36
CA ALA A 241 4.12 -5.93 -17.51
C ALA A 241 3.60 -5.44 -18.88
N LYS A 242 3.84 -6.19 -19.95
CA LYS A 242 3.36 -5.87 -21.30
C LYS A 242 1.85 -5.93 -21.40
N ASP A 243 1.24 -7.00 -20.88
CA ASP A 243 -0.22 -7.17 -20.90
C ASP A 243 -0.88 -6.08 -20.07
N THR A 244 -0.26 -5.69 -18.93
CA THR A 244 -0.76 -4.61 -18.08
C THR A 244 -0.74 -3.26 -18.79
N VAL A 245 0.30 -2.94 -19.57
CA VAL A 245 0.33 -1.72 -20.39
C VAL A 245 -0.82 -1.71 -21.41
N GLU A 246 -1.11 -2.85 -22.04
CA GLU A 246 -2.24 -2.96 -22.98
C GLU A 246 -3.59 -2.83 -22.24
N ILE A 247 -3.71 -3.37 -21.03
CA ILE A 247 -4.90 -3.17 -20.15
C ILE A 247 -5.08 -1.66 -19.89
N LEU A 248 -4.04 -0.96 -19.43
CA LEU A 248 -4.11 0.47 -19.18
C LEU A 248 -4.50 1.27 -20.43
N LYS A 249 -3.99 0.90 -21.61
CA LYS A 249 -4.40 1.54 -22.89
C LYS A 249 -5.88 1.36 -23.17
N GLY A 250 -6.42 0.17 -22.86
CA GLY A 250 -7.83 -0.12 -23.11
C GLY A 250 -8.79 0.66 -22.21
N ILE A 251 -8.40 0.93 -20.97
CA ILE A 251 -9.24 1.69 -20.02
C ILE A 251 -8.96 3.20 -20.07
N ARG A 252 -7.90 3.63 -20.78
CA ARG A 252 -7.41 5.02 -20.84
C ARG A 252 -8.50 6.04 -21.13
N GLU A 253 -9.31 5.81 -22.17
CA GLU A 253 -10.32 6.77 -22.61
C GLU A 253 -11.33 7.10 -21.49
N LYS A 254 -11.75 6.10 -20.70
CA LYS A 254 -12.65 6.31 -19.58
C LYS A 254 -12.02 7.13 -18.46
N PHE A 255 -10.73 6.88 -18.16
CA PHE A 255 -9.99 7.67 -17.17
C PHE A 255 -9.75 9.10 -17.65
N GLU A 256 -9.41 9.29 -18.92
CA GLU A 256 -9.26 10.62 -19.56
C GLU A 256 -10.57 11.41 -19.52
N GLU A 257 -11.71 10.76 -19.82
CA GLU A 257 -13.03 11.38 -19.74
C GLU A 257 -13.43 11.73 -18.31
N HIS A 258 -13.15 10.84 -17.35
CA HIS A 258 -13.52 11.04 -15.95
C HIS A 258 -12.72 12.17 -15.30
N HIS A 259 -11.40 12.17 -15.46
CA HIS A 259 -10.51 13.12 -14.83
C HIS A 259 -10.20 14.38 -15.66
N GLN A 260 -10.59 14.40 -16.93
CA GLN A 260 -10.27 15.48 -17.89
C GLN A 260 -8.74 15.72 -18.02
N VAL A 261 -7.95 14.63 -18.01
CA VAL A 261 -6.48 14.61 -18.08
C VAL A 261 -6.05 13.69 -19.22
N LYS A 262 -5.10 14.12 -20.06
CA LYS A 262 -4.49 13.24 -21.09
C LYS A 262 -3.44 12.33 -20.46
N LEU A 263 -3.46 11.05 -20.87
CA LEU A 263 -2.60 9.97 -20.38
C LEU A 263 -1.77 9.38 -21.54
N PRO A 264 -0.59 9.96 -21.85
CA PRO A 264 0.29 9.47 -22.92
C PRO A 264 0.82 8.04 -22.66
N ASP A 265 1.26 7.34 -23.70
CA ASP A 265 1.71 5.94 -23.63
C ASP A 265 2.95 5.75 -22.73
N ASP A 266 3.83 6.73 -22.65
CA ASP A 266 5.00 6.73 -21.77
C ASP A 266 4.60 6.81 -20.30
N VAL A 267 3.54 7.55 -19.98
CA VAL A 267 2.94 7.62 -18.64
C VAL A 267 2.34 6.26 -18.23
N LEU A 268 1.56 5.63 -19.11
CA LEU A 268 1.00 4.29 -18.85
C LEU A 268 2.10 3.26 -18.58
N LYS A 269 3.16 3.31 -19.38
CA LYS A 269 4.32 2.45 -19.18
C LYS A 269 5.01 2.75 -17.86
N ALA A 270 5.20 4.01 -17.50
CA ALA A 270 5.79 4.41 -16.23
C ALA A 270 4.95 3.94 -15.04
N CYS A 271 3.60 4.00 -15.10
CA CYS A 271 2.73 3.46 -14.07
C CYS A 271 3.03 1.98 -13.78
N VAL A 272 3.21 1.18 -14.83
CA VAL A 272 3.50 -0.24 -14.71
C VAL A 272 4.90 -0.47 -14.16
N ASP A 273 5.93 0.09 -14.81
CA ASP A 273 7.32 -0.16 -14.47
C ASP A 273 7.64 0.31 -13.04
N LEU A 274 7.20 1.51 -12.67
CA LEU A 274 7.45 2.09 -11.35
C LEU A 274 6.60 1.41 -10.26
N SER A 275 5.36 0.99 -10.56
CA SER A 275 4.55 0.24 -9.58
C SER A 275 5.14 -1.14 -9.30
N ILE A 276 5.74 -1.81 -10.28
CA ILE A 276 6.47 -3.08 -10.09
C ILE A 276 7.66 -2.87 -9.16
N GLN A 277 8.40 -1.80 -9.41
CA GLN A 277 9.65 -1.51 -8.69
C GLN A 277 9.40 -1.05 -7.25
N TYR A 278 8.40 -0.18 -7.03
CA TYR A 278 8.22 0.54 -5.78
C TYR A 278 7.01 0.10 -4.94
N ILE A 279 6.08 -0.69 -5.51
CA ILE A 279 4.91 -1.24 -4.81
C ILE A 279 4.91 -2.77 -4.91
N PRO A 280 5.86 -3.47 -4.23
CA PRO A 280 5.97 -4.92 -4.33
C PRO A 280 4.87 -5.70 -3.58
N GLN A 281 4.14 -5.04 -2.64
CA GLN A 281 3.12 -5.72 -1.82
C GLN A 281 1.80 -5.96 -2.54
N ARG A 282 1.57 -5.32 -3.70
CA ARG A 282 0.36 -5.45 -4.50
C ARG A 282 0.70 -5.99 -5.88
N LEU A 283 -0.27 -6.62 -6.53
CA LEU A 283 -0.10 -7.25 -7.82
C LEU A 283 -0.66 -6.40 -8.97
N LEU A 284 -0.18 -6.69 -10.17
CA LEU A 284 -0.73 -6.16 -11.40
C LEU A 284 -2.08 -6.84 -11.73
N PRO A 285 -3.00 -6.14 -12.40
CA PRO A 285 -2.93 -4.77 -12.88
C PRO A 285 -3.32 -3.72 -11.83
N ASP A 286 -3.89 -4.14 -10.69
CA ASP A 286 -4.54 -3.32 -9.67
C ASP A 286 -3.64 -2.15 -9.21
N LYS A 287 -2.39 -2.45 -8.82
CA LYS A 287 -1.44 -1.41 -8.36
C LYS A 287 -1.12 -0.36 -9.42
N ALA A 288 -1.11 -0.74 -10.71
CA ALA A 288 -0.81 0.20 -11.79
C ALA A 288 -2.03 1.06 -12.12
N ILE A 289 -3.24 0.50 -12.04
CA ILE A 289 -4.50 1.21 -12.19
C ILE A 289 -4.67 2.24 -11.07
N ASP A 290 -4.42 1.85 -9.82
CA ASP A 290 -4.47 2.75 -8.66
C ASP A 290 -3.52 3.95 -8.80
N VAL A 291 -2.27 3.69 -9.22
CA VAL A 291 -1.28 4.77 -9.44
C VAL A 291 -1.77 5.72 -10.54
N LEU A 292 -2.33 5.19 -11.62
CA LEU A 292 -2.88 5.99 -12.72
C LEU A 292 -4.05 6.85 -12.25
N ASP A 293 -4.99 6.26 -11.53
CA ASP A 293 -6.18 6.92 -11.01
C ASP A 293 -5.83 8.06 -10.03
N ILE A 294 -4.97 7.78 -9.04
CA ILE A 294 -4.52 8.77 -8.08
C ILE A 294 -3.77 9.93 -8.76
N THR A 295 -2.95 9.64 -9.79
CA THR A 295 -2.22 10.66 -10.52
C THR A 295 -3.17 11.54 -11.32
N ALA A 296 -4.10 10.93 -12.05
CA ALA A 296 -5.09 11.65 -12.83
C ALA A 296 -6.01 12.51 -11.95
N ALA A 297 -6.47 11.97 -10.82
CA ALA A 297 -7.26 12.70 -9.83
C ALA A 297 -6.51 13.90 -9.24
N HIS A 298 -5.20 13.74 -8.95
CA HIS A 298 -4.38 14.82 -8.44
C HIS A 298 -4.21 15.96 -9.44
N LEU A 299 -3.92 15.64 -10.69
CA LEU A 299 -3.79 16.62 -11.77
C LEU A 299 -5.11 17.33 -12.07
N SER A 300 -6.22 16.61 -12.05
CA SER A 300 -7.56 17.17 -12.15
C SER A 300 -7.87 18.17 -11.04
N ALA A 301 -7.49 17.85 -9.80
CA ALA A 301 -7.69 18.74 -8.65
C ALA A 301 -6.82 20.02 -8.70
N GLN A 302 -5.63 19.95 -9.31
CA GLN A 302 -4.75 21.10 -9.52
C GLN A 302 -5.19 21.99 -10.66
N SER A 303 -5.94 21.45 -11.63
CA SER A 303 -6.52 22.17 -12.77
C SER A 303 -8.04 22.12 -12.67
N PRO A 304 -8.66 22.92 -11.77
CA PRO A 304 -10.10 22.87 -11.60
C PRO A 304 -10.78 23.18 -12.94
N ALA A 305 -11.63 22.25 -13.37
CA ALA A 305 -12.43 22.44 -14.56
C ALA A 305 -13.20 23.77 -14.44
N VAL A 306 -13.08 24.62 -15.44
CA VAL A 306 -13.86 25.86 -15.50
C VAL A 306 -15.33 25.44 -15.61
N ASP A 307 -16.12 25.65 -14.56
CA ASP A 307 -17.56 25.41 -14.61
C ASP A 307 -18.15 26.38 -15.66
N LYS A 308 -18.43 25.85 -16.86
CA LYS A 308 -18.92 26.64 -18.00
C LYS A 308 -20.18 27.42 -17.62
N VAL A 309 -21.10 26.78 -16.89
CA VAL A 309 -22.38 27.38 -16.52
C VAL A 309 -22.17 28.53 -15.52
N GLU A 310 -21.30 28.34 -14.54
CA GLU A 310 -20.99 29.37 -13.54
C GLU A 310 -20.16 30.49 -14.14
N THR A 311 -19.21 30.17 -15.03
CA THR A 311 -18.38 31.16 -15.72
C THR A 311 -19.19 31.98 -16.73
N GLU A 312 -20.08 31.37 -17.52
CA GLU A 312 -21.00 32.09 -18.42
C GLU A 312 -21.96 33.00 -17.64
N LYS A 313 -22.47 32.51 -16.49
CA LYS A 313 -23.29 33.31 -15.60
C LYS A 313 -22.52 34.52 -15.06
N ARG A 314 -21.26 34.30 -14.64
CA ARG A 314 -20.38 35.35 -14.16
C ARG A 314 -20.05 36.39 -15.23
N ILE A 315 -19.80 35.95 -16.47
CA ILE A 315 -19.60 36.87 -17.61
C ILE A 315 -20.85 37.70 -17.84
N SER A 316 -22.04 37.12 -17.80
CA SER A 316 -23.31 37.83 -17.98
C SER A 316 -23.55 38.87 -16.88
N GLU A 317 -23.20 38.54 -15.62
CA GLU A 317 -23.25 39.51 -14.50
C GLU A 317 -22.27 40.69 -14.72
N LEU A 318 -21.03 40.39 -15.08
CA LEU A 318 -20.01 41.40 -15.36
C LEU A 318 -20.37 42.29 -16.57
N GLU A 319 -20.99 41.74 -17.63
CA GLU A 319 -21.50 42.56 -18.73
C GLU A 319 -22.57 43.52 -18.30
N ASN A 320 -23.48 43.14 -17.40
CA ASN A 320 -24.47 44.05 -16.81
C ASN A 320 -23.83 45.13 -15.98
N ASP A 321 -22.83 44.79 -15.16
CA ASP A 321 -22.14 45.78 -14.32
C ASP A 321 -21.26 46.72 -15.14
N LYS A 322 -20.66 46.26 -16.25
CA LYS A 322 -19.98 47.08 -17.23
C LYS A 322 -20.94 48.11 -17.82
N ARG A 323 -22.17 47.72 -18.23
CA ARG A 323 -23.19 48.63 -18.75
C ARG A 323 -23.58 49.71 -17.75
N LYS A 324 -23.69 49.33 -16.45
CA LYS A 324 -23.96 50.28 -15.37
C LYS A 324 -22.81 51.27 -15.17
N ALA A 325 -21.55 50.80 -15.16
CA ALA A 325 -20.36 51.63 -15.04
C ALA A 325 -20.22 52.62 -16.20
N VAL A 326 -20.50 52.19 -17.43
CA VAL A 326 -20.53 53.07 -18.63
C VAL A 326 -21.63 54.12 -18.51
N SER A 327 -22.84 53.75 -18.00
CA SER A 327 -23.96 54.70 -17.80
C SER A 327 -23.67 55.72 -16.70
N ALA A 328 -22.78 55.39 -15.77
CA ALA A 328 -22.35 56.28 -14.68
C ALA A 328 -21.08 57.08 -15.01
N GLU A 329 -20.59 57.03 -16.26
CA GLU A 329 -19.37 57.68 -16.78
C GLU A 329 -18.07 57.20 -16.03
N GLU A 330 -18.09 56.00 -15.37
CA GLU A 330 -16.95 55.42 -14.65
C GLU A 330 -16.07 54.57 -15.59
N TYR A 331 -15.42 55.22 -16.56
CA TYR A 331 -14.70 54.55 -17.65
C TYR A 331 -13.54 53.64 -17.19
N LYS A 332 -12.85 53.96 -16.10
CA LYS A 332 -11.80 53.12 -15.54
C LYS A 332 -12.34 51.79 -15.04
N LYS A 333 -13.44 51.81 -14.27
CA LYS A 333 -14.10 50.58 -13.83
C LYS A 333 -14.63 49.73 -14.98
N ALA A 334 -15.18 50.40 -16.01
CA ALA A 334 -15.66 49.70 -17.20
C ALA A 334 -14.54 48.96 -17.96
N ASP A 335 -13.32 49.52 -17.95
CA ASP A 335 -12.13 48.95 -18.56
C ASP A 335 -11.59 47.76 -17.74
N ASP A 336 -11.54 47.90 -16.42
CA ASP A 336 -11.16 46.81 -15.49
C ASP A 336 -12.12 45.60 -15.65
N ILE A 337 -13.43 45.85 -15.68
CA ILE A 337 -14.44 44.80 -15.88
C ILE A 337 -14.32 44.16 -17.29
N GLN A 338 -13.99 44.95 -18.32
CA GLN A 338 -13.74 44.43 -19.66
C GLN A 338 -12.54 43.47 -19.67
N ASN A 339 -11.47 43.79 -18.98
CA ASN A 339 -10.29 42.96 -18.85
C ASN A 339 -10.60 41.65 -18.08
N GLU A 340 -11.44 41.70 -17.04
CA GLU A 340 -11.93 40.52 -16.33
C GLU A 340 -12.80 39.65 -17.22
N ILE A 341 -13.75 40.21 -17.98
CA ILE A 341 -14.56 39.49 -18.98
C ILE A 341 -13.67 38.78 -20.01
N LYS A 342 -12.68 39.50 -20.55
CA LYS A 342 -11.76 38.95 -21.55
C LYS A 342 -10.97 37.79 -20.95
N SER A 343 -10.47 37.89 -19.73
CA SER A 343 -9.75 36.82 -19.05
C SER A 343 -10.61 35.57 -18.81
N LEU A 344 -11.91 35.74 -18.53
CA LEU A 344 -12.86 34.66 -18.36
C LEU A 344 -13.27 34.03 -19.69
N GLN A 345 -13.38 34.84 -20.76
CA GLN A 345 -13.62 34.36 -22.11
C GLN A 345 -12.44 33.57 -22.65
N ASP A 346 -11.21 34.05 -22.46
CA ASP A 346 -9.98 33.32 -22.83
C ASP A 346 -9.89 31.98 -22.08
N LYS A 347 -10.29 31.93 -20.80
CA LYS A 347 -10.39 30.68 -20.03
C LYS A 347 -11.46 29.73 -20.60
N LEU A 348 -12.61 30.25 -21.04
CA LEU A 348 -13.71 29.49 -21.63
C LEU A 348 -13.35 28.94 -23.02
N GLU A 349 -12.65 29.73 -23.83
CA GLU A 349 -12.19 29.34 -25.17
C GLU A 349 -11.09 28.26 -25.07
N ASN A 350 -10.18 28.37 -24.10
CA ASN A 350 -9.16 27.38 -23.81
C ASN A 350 -9.73 26.08 -23.16
N SER A 351 -10.96 26.13 -22.60
CA SER A 351 -11.66 24.98 -22.00
C SER A 351 -12.61 24.27 -22.99
N ASN A 352 -12.64 24.65 -24.27
CA ASN A 352 -13.52 24.05 -25.27
C ASN A 352 -13.05 22.66 -25.71
N GLY A 353 -13.24 21.67 -24.82
CA GLY A 353 -13.25 20.25 -25.21
C GLY A 353 -11.91 19.54 -25.28
N GLU A 354 -10.77 20.19 -24.96
CA GLU A 354 -9.48 19.54 -24.83
C GLU A 354 -9.10 19.40 -23.36
N HIS A 355 -8.55 18.25 -22.98
CA HIS A 355 -8.04 17.95 -21.66
C HIS A 355 -7.15 19.10 -21.13
N THR A 356 -7.46 19.60 -19.93
CA THR A 356 -6.78 20.77 -19.34
C THR A 356 -5.37 20.47 -18.87
N ALA A 357 -5.06 19.21 -18.57
CA ALA A 357 -3.75 18.77 -18.12
C ALA A 357 -3.27 17.55 -18.92
N VAL A 358 -1.97 17.43 -19.11
CA VAL A 358 -1.31 16.26 -19.68
C VAL A 358 -0.42 15.66 -18.60
N ALA A 359 -0.67 14.41 -18.24
CA ALA A 359 0.15 13.70 -17.27
C ALA A 359 1.56 13.47 -17.83
N THR A 360 2.54 13.52 -16.96
CA THR A 360 3.96 13.25 -17.26
C THR A 360 4.50 12.10 -16.42
N VAL A 361 5.62 11.53 -16.81
CA VAL A 361 6.31 10.49 -16.02
C VAL A 361 6.70 11.03 -14.63
N HIS A 362 6.95 12.34 -14.52
CA HIS A 362 7.24 12.99 -13.25
C HIS A 362 6.05 12.94 -12.29
N ASP A 363 4.82 13.19 -12.78
CA ASP A 363 3.61 13.12 -11.96
C ASP A 363 3.37 11.71 -11.40
N ILE A 364 3.69 10.67 -12.18
CA ILE A 364 3.65 9.28 -11.71
C ILE A 364 4.68 9.06 -10.61
N SER A 365 5.91 9.56 -10.81
CA SER A 365 6.98 9.44 -9.81
C SER A 365 6.59 10.14 -8.50
N ASP A 366 6.02 11.33 -8.57
CA ASP A 366 5.53 12.08 -7.40
C ASP A 366 4.38 11.36 -6.68
N THR A 367 3.48 10.73 -7.45
CA THR A 367 2.39 9.93 -6.87
C THR A 367 2.94 8.74 -6.11
N ILE A 368 3.88 8.00 -6.70
CA ILE A 368 4.51 6.85 -6.06
C ILE A 368 5.32 7.29 -4.83
N GLN A 369 6.03 8.42 -4.91
CA GLN A 369 6.73 9.00 -3.76
C GLN A 369 5.77 9.33 -2.61
N ARG A 370 4.59 9.89 -2.90
CA ARG A 370 3.57 10.16 -1.88
C ARG A 370 2.99 8.88 -1.27
N LEU A 371 2.79 7.84 -2.08
CA LEU A 371 2.24 6.56 -1.63
C LEU A 371 3.24 5.75 -0.79
N THR A 372 4.52 5.80 -1.17
CA THR A 372 5.55 4.94 -0.58
C THR A 372 6.48 5.66 0.39
N GLY A 373 6.49 7.00 0.36
CA GLY A 373 7.47 7.83 1.08
C GLY A 373 8.89 7.80 0.48
N ILE A 374 9.06 7.17 -0.71
CA ILE A 374 10.37 6.98 -1.34
C ILE A 374 10.55 8.05 -2.41
N PRO A 375 11.70 8.72 -2.47
CA PRO A 375 12.04 9.60 -3.58
C PRO A 375 12.18 8.77 -4.87
N VAL A 376 11.19 8.87 -5.76
CA VAL A 376 11.10 8.09 -7.02
C VAL A 376 11.45 8.93 -8.24
N SER A 377 11.52 10.27 -8.06
CA SER A 377 11.85 11.17 -9.17
C SER A 377 13.04 10.61 -9.96
N GLN A 378 12.86 10.45 -11.28
CA GLN A 378 14.00 10.25 -12.17
C GLN A 378 15.04 11.26 -11.74
N MET A 379 16.31 10.79 -11.61
CA MET A 379 17.41 11.64 -11.13
C MET A 379 17.35 13.02 -11.79
N ASP A 380 16.63 13.92 -11.17
CA ASP A 380 16.70 15.34 -11.45
C ASP A 380 18.13 15.78 -11.17
N ASP A 381 18.59 16.84 -11.79
CA ASP A 381 19.93 17.41 -11.54
C ASP A 381 20.17 17.58 -10.02
N ASN A 382 19.12 17.84 -9.23
CA ASN A 382 19.13 17.86 -7.76
C ASN A 382 19.44 16.49 -7.13
N ASP A 383 18.89 15.39 -7.64
CA ASP A 383 19.16 14.04 -7.12
C ASP A 383 20.54 13.55 -7.48
N ILE A 384 21.01 13.90 -8.68
CA ILE A 384 22.40 13.67 -9.08
C ILE A 384 23.34 14.46 -8.16
N GLU A 385 23.03 15.70 -7.85
CA GLU A 385 23.79 16.51 -6.89
C GLU A 385 23.72 15.93 -5.46
N ARG A 386 22.55 15.49 -5.01
CA ARG A 386 22.40 14.81 -3.72
C ARG A 386 23.23 13.53 -3.65
N LEU A 387 23.24 12.71 -4.69
CA LEU A 387 24.07 11.51 -4.76
C LEU A 387 25.58 11.82 -4.85
N LYS A 388 25.97 12.87 -5.57
CA LYS A 388 27.35 13.34 -5.59
C LYS A 388 27.80 13.79 -4.20
N ASN A 389 26.93 14.43 -3.45
CA ASN A 389 27.24 15.03 -2.15
C ASN A 389 26.97 14.11 -0.94
N ILE A 390 26.52 12.84 -1.16
CA ILE A 390 26.24 11.89 -0.07
C ILE A 390 27.45 11.70 0.85
N SER A 391 28.65 11.59 0.28
CA SER A 391 29.90 11.44 1.02
C SER A 391 30.15 12.63 1.95
N ASN A 392 29.96 13.86 1.47
CA ASN A 392 30.15 15.06 2.28
C ASN A 392 29.14 15.19 3.41
N ARG A 393 27.86 14.87 3.15
CA ARG A 393 26.82 14.88 4.17
C ARG A 393 27.05 13.83 5.26
N LEU A 394 27.53 12.65 4.89
CA LEU A 394 27.87 11.62 5.85
C LEU A 394 29.11 11.99 6.66
N ARG A 395 30.15 12.55 6.03
CA ARG A 395 31.37 13.03 6.74
C ARG A 395 31.05 14.10 7.77
N SER A 396 30.12 15.00 7.51
CA SER A 396 29.71 16.01 8.50
C SER A 396 29.05 15.43 9.77
N LYS A 397 28.63 14.15 9.73
CA LYS A 397 27.99 13.45 10.85
C LYS A 397 28.82 12.31 11.42
N ILE A 398 29.70 11.73 10.60
CA ILE A 398 30.56 10.60 10.95
C ILE A 398 32.00 11.07 10.87
N ILE A 399 32.55 11.36 12.02
CA ILE A 399 33.90 11.94 12.17
C ILE A 399 34.96 10.83 12.27
N GLY A 400 36.12 11.06 11.69
CA GLY A 400 37.30 10.18 11.79
C GLY A 400 37.18 8.87 11.01
N GLN A 401 36.18 8.72 10.10
CA GLN A 401 35.95 7.49 9.34
C GLN A 401 35.81 7.75 7.82
N ASP A 402 36.63 8.62 7.26
CA ASP A 402 36.52 9.07 5.87
C ASP A 402 36.57 7.94 4.84
N GLN A 403 37.43 6.96 5.05
CA GLN A 403 37.57 5.81 4.14
C GLN A 403 36.29 4.94 4.16
N ALA A 404 35.73 4.71 5.34
CA ALA A 404 34.52 3.95 5.51
C ALA A 404 33.33 4.64 4.80
N VAL A 405 33.18 5.94 5.02
CA VAL A 405 32.13 6.77 4.39
C VAL A 405 32.26 6.77 2.88
N GLU A 406 33.47 6.94 2.34
CA GLU A 406 33.70 6.96 0.90
C GLU A 406 33.41 5.60 0.24
N MET A 407 33.83 4.49 0.85
CA MET A 407 33.58 3.14 0.34
C MET A 407 32.08 2.86 0.22
N VAL A 408 31.33 3.16 1.28
CA VAL A 408 29.86 2.96 1.32
C VAL A 408 29.17 3.89 0.32
N SER A 409 29.54 5.18 0.30
CA SER A 409 28.96 6.16 -0.61
C SER A 409 29.17 5.80 -2.08
N ARG A 410 30.34 5.26 -2.43
CA ARG A 410 30.68 4.82 -3.80
C ARG A 410 29.81 3.64 -4.23
N ALA A 411 29.61 2.66 -3.37
CA ALA A 411 28.76 1.50 -3.68
C ALA A 411 27.28 1.91 -3.87
N ILE A 412 26.78 2.79 -3.02
CA ILE A 412 25.42 3.32 -3.13
C ILE A 412 25.25 4.14 -4.42
N ARG A 413 26.19 5.02 -4.74
CA ARG A 413 26.17 5.78 -6.00
C ARG A 413 26.13 4.87 -7.21
N ARG A 414 26.92 3.78 -7.24
CA ARG A 414 26.95 2.82 -8.34
C ARG A 414 25.61 2.13 -8.52
N ASN A 415 25.00 1.64 -7.43
CA ASN A 415 23.69 0.96 -7.47
C ASN A 415 22.59 1.93 -7.92
N ARG A 416 22.50 3.12 -7.30
CA ARG A 416 21.48 4.12 -7.64
C ARG A 416 21.61 4.65 -9.08
N ALA A 417 22.81 4.66 -9.64
CA ALA A 417 23.04 5.01 -11.04
C ALA A 417 22.67 3.88 -12.04
N GLY A 418 22.16 2.74 -11.55
CA GLY A 418 21.68 1.65 -12.40
C GLY A 418 22.81 0.76 -12.99
N PHE A 419 24.00 0.79 -12.41
CA PHE A 419 25.13 -0.04 -12.87
C PHE A 419 25.23 -1.41 -12.17
N ASP A 420 24.23 -1.82 -11.38
CA ASP A 420 24.14 -3.12 -10.74
C ASP A 420 22.97 -3.95 -11.31
N ASP A 421 23.06 -5.28 -11.23
CA ASP A 421 22.14 -6.26 -11.88
C ASP A 421 20.69 -6.26 -11.35
N GLY A 422 20.34 -5.42 -10.38
CA GLY A 422 18.99 -5.24 -9.85
C GLY A 422 18.39 -6.44 -9.11
N ASN A 423 19.12 -7.55 -8.98
CA ASN A 423 18.66 -8.77 -8.32
C ASN A 423 19.13 -8.90 -6.86
N ARG A 424 20.00 -8.04 -6.41
CA ARG A 424 20.61 -8.02 -5.08
C ARG A 424 20.14 -6.80 -4.28
N PRO A 425 20.33 -6.78 -2.95
CA PRO A 425 20.15 -5.58 -2.14
C PRO A 425 20.93 -4.38 -2.69
N ILE A 426 20.48 -3.15 -2.41
CA ILE A 426 21.15 -1.89 -2.82
C ILE A 426 22.62 -1.89 -2.42
N GLY A 427 22.92 -2.46 -1.26
CA GLY A 427 24.28 -2.64 -0.77
C GLY A 427 24.32 -3.65 0.37
N SER A 428 25.41 -4.39 0.45
CA SER A 428 25.73 -5.31 1.56
C SER A 428 27.13 -5.00 2.09
N PHE A 429 27.26 -4.65 3.36
CA PHE A 429 28.49 -4.21 3.98
C PHE A 429 28.78 -4.96 5.28
N LEU A 430 30.05 -5.30 5.50
CA LEU A 430 30.52 -5.77 6.79
C LEU A 430 31.38 -4.67 7.42
N PHE A 431 30.89 -4.05 8.50
CA PHE A 431 31.58 -3.02 9.26
C PHE A 431 32.41 -3.68 10.37
N VAL A 432 33.70 -3.56 10.29
CA VAL A 432 34.63 -4.19 11.23
C VAL A 432 35.47 -3.13 11.94
N GLY A 433 35.72 -3.31 13.23
CA GLY A 433 36.53 -2.36 14.00
C GLY A 433 36.19 -2.38 15.50
N PRO A 434 36.90 -1.57 16.30
CA PRO A 434 36.70 -1.48 17.73
C PRO A 434 35.29 -1.03 18.13
N THR A 435 34.94 -1.16 19.39
CA THR A 435 33.67 -0.65 19.91
C THR A 435 33.68 0.89 19.95
N GLY A 436 32.53 1.54 19.75
CA GLY A 436 32.39 2.99 19.95
C GLY A 436 32.99 3.89 18.89
N VAL A 437 33.43 3.37 17.73
CA VAL A 437 34.06 4.15 16.63
C VAL A 437 33.08 4.66 15.56
N GLY A 438 31.77 4.44 15.72
CA GLY A 438 30.75 5.00 14.84
C GLY A 438 30.08 4.03 13.86
N LYS A 439 30.32 2.69 13.93
CA LYS A 439 29.70 1.69 13.04
C LYS A 439 28.17 1.79 12.96
N THR A 440 27.51 1.73 14.13
CA THR A 440 26.05 1.82 14.23
C THR A 440 25.52 3.21 13.85
N GLU A 441 26.28 4.28 14.13
CA GLU A 441 25.90 5.64 13.77
C GLU A 441 25.91 5.85 12.26
N LEU A 442 26.92 5.29 11.53
CA LEU A 442 26.94 5.35 10.06
C LEU A 442 25.69 4.66 9.47
N ALA A 443 25.29 3.49 9.98
CA ALA A 443 24.08 2.81 9.53
C ALA A 443 22.83 3.66 9.75
N LYS A 444 22.73 4.33 10.89
CA LYS A 444 21.60 5.23 11.22
C LYS A 444 21.58 6.47 10.32
N GLN A 445 22.73 7.10 10.10
CA GLN A 445 22.81 8.28 9.22
C GLN A 445 22.53 7.92 7.76
N LEU A 446 22.91 6.72 7.30
CA LEU A 446 22.52 6.20 6.00
C LEU A 446 21.01 6.05 5.85
N ALA A 447 20.32 5.52 6.86
CA ALA A 447 18.87 5.39 6.84
C ALA A 447 18.18 6.76 6.72
N ILE A 448 18.64 7.74 7.49
CA ILE A 448 18.12 9.12 7.45
C ILE A 448 18.40 9.79 6.08
N ASP A 449 19.62 9.66 5.57
CA ASP A 449 20.05 10.36 4.34
C ASP A 449 19.37 9.78 3.09
N LEU A 450 19.22 8.45 3.02
CA LEU A 450 18.70 7.77 1.83
C LEU A 450 17.17 7.61 1.84
N PHE A 451 16.58 7.44 3.00
CA PHE A 451 15.15 7.13 3.14
C PHE A 451 14.35 8.20 3.91
N GLY A 452 15.03 9.27 4.37
CA GLY A 452 14.39 10.44 5.00
C GLY A 452 13.81 10.20 6.39
N ASN A 453 13.87 8.97 6.94
CA ASN A 453 13.26 8.60 8.21
C ASN A 453 14.22 7.77 9.07
N LYS A 454 14.21 8.05 10.39
CA LYS A 454 14.92 7.24 11.39
C LYS A 454 14.33 5.83 11.53
N ASP A 455 13.04 5.69 11.29
CA ASP A 455 12.32 4.41 11.37
C ASP A 455 12.64 3.46 10.20
N ALA A 456 13.34 3.96 9.18
CA ALA A 456 13.88 3.14 8.11
C ALA A 456 15.10 2.29 8.54
N LEU A 457 15.56 2.39 9.80
CA LEU A 457 16.59 1.51 10.37
C LEU A 457 15.95 0.34 11.12
N ILE A 458 16.10 -0.86 10.58
CA ILE A 458 15.74 -2.13 11.25
C ILE A 458 16.99 -2.67 11.94
N ARG A 459 17.10 -2.53 13.26
CA ARG A 459 18.22 -3.04 14.03
C ARG A 459 17.89 -4.37 14.65
N LEU A 460 18.81 -5.33 14.52
CA LEU A 460 18.76 -6.68 15.12
C LEU A 460 20.07 -6.92 15.83
N ASP A 461 20.02 -7.12 17.15
CA ASP A 461 21.17 -7.51 17.97
C ASP A 461 21.35 -9.03 17.89
N MET A 462 22.45 -9.49 17.33
CA MET A 462 22.68 -10.92 17.10
C MET A 462 22.95 -11.70 18.38
N SER A 463 23.16 -11.04 19.51
CA SER A 463 23.19 -11.70 20.82
C SER A 463 21.85 -12.36 21.16
N GLU A 464 20.72 -11.78 20.71
CA GLU A 464 19.36 -12.31 20.90
C GLU A 464 19.05 -13.48 19.93
N TYR A 465 19.87 -13.65 18.90
CA TYR A 465 19.71 -14.64 17.83
C TYR A 465 20.81 -15.71 17.83
N SER A 466 21.34 -16.04 19.00
CA SER A 466 22.41 -17.04 19.19
C SER A 466 21.91 -18.46 19.39
N ASP A 467 20.65 -18.62 19.78
CA ASP A 467 20.03 -19.92 20.13
C ASP A 467 19.45 -20.66 18.90
N THR A 468 18.95 -21.89 19.12
CA THR A 468 18.36 -22.75 18.09
C THR A 468 17.02 -22.20 17.54
N THR A 469 16.37 -21.28 18.26
CA THR A 469 15.10 -20.66 17.84
C THR A 469 15.32 -19.39 17.00
N ALA A 470 16.57 -19.00 16.79
CA ALA A 470 16.96 -17.78 16.09
C ALA A 470 16.33 -17.65 14.69
N VAL A 471 16.29 -18.75 13.95
CA VAL A 471 15.67 -18.78 12.61
C VAL A 471 14.18 -18.46 12.69
N SER A 472 13.45 -19.11 13.60
CA SER A 472 12.01 -18.86 13.76
C SER A 472 11.71 -17.44 14.25
N LYS A 473 12.58 -16.84 15.08
CA LYS A 473 12.47 -15.43 15.47
C LYS A 473 12.66 -14.49 14.27
N MET A 474 13.45 -14.88 13.27
CA MET A 474 13.78 -14.06 12.12
C MET A 474 12.74 -14.16 10.99
N ILE A 475 12.32 -15.37 10.64
CA ILE A 475 11.43 -15.63 9.50
C ILE A 475 10.01 -16.06 9.90
N GLY A 476 9.75 -16.23 11.18
CA GLY A 476 8.48 -16.75 11.69
C GLY A 476 8.44 -18.27 11.82
N THR A 477 7.41 -18.76 12.49
CA THR A 477 7.18 -20.21 12.69
C THR A 477 6.32 -20.78 11.58
N THR A 478 6.59 -22.05 11.23
CA THR A 478 5.75 -22.78 10.26
C THR A 478 4.41 -23.19 10.87
N ALA A 479 3.41 -23.38 10.04
CA ALA A 479 2.07 -23.79 10.44
C ALA A 479 2.10 -25.05 11.34
N GLY A 480 1.37 -24.98 12.48
CA GLY A 480 1.26 -26.05 13.46
C GLY A 480 2.18 -25.93 14.68
N TYR A 481 3.04 -24.92 14.75
CA TYR A 481 3.85 -24.64 15.94
C TYR A 481 3.25 -23.50 16.77
N VAL A 482 3.51 -23.52 18.09
CA VAL A 482 3.09 -22.47 19.02
C VAL A 482 3.77 -21.15 18.61
N GLY A 483 2.98 -20.07 18.46
CA GLY A 483 3.47 -18.75 18.03
C GLY A 483 3.28 -18.44 16.54
N TYR A 484 2.55 -19.28 15.81
CA TYR A 484 2.24 -19.06 14.39
C TYR A 484 1.47 -17.74 14.15
N ASP A 485 0.57 -17.36 15.06
CA ASP A 485 -0.25 -16.16 14.93
C ASP A 485 0.48 -14.85 15.29
N ASP A 486 1.66 -14.90 15.92
CA ASP A 486 2.41 -13.73 16.40
C ASP A 486 3.71 -13.51 15.60
N ASN A 487 3.60 -13.41 14.28
CA ASN A 487 4.74 -13.11 13.40
C ASN A 487 5.01 -11.60 13.22
N SER A 488 4.30 -10.74 13.93
CA SER A 488 4.32 -9.29 13.73
C SER A 488 5.70 -8.63 13.91
N ASN A 489 6.63 -9.29 14.62
CA ASN A 489 7.94 -8.73 14.98
C ASN A 489 9.13 -9.40 14.26
N THR A 490 8.89 -10.29 13.30
CA THR A 490 9.93 -10.96 12.52
C THR A 490 10.64 -9.99 11.56
N LEU A 491 11.87 -10.34 11.14
CA LEU A 491 12.58 -9.55 10.12
C LEU A 491 11.79 -9.48 8.82
N THR A 492 11.26 -10.63 8.39
CA THR A 492 10.47 -10.72 7.17
C THR A 492 9.26 -9.78 7.17
N GLU A 493 8.53 -9.72 8.29
CA GLU A 493 7.39 -8.82 8.42
C GLU A 493 7.80 -7.34 8.51
N LYS A 494 8.90 -7.02 9.22
CA LYS A 494 9.44 -5.65 9.26
C LYS A 494 9.85 -5.16 7.88
N VAL A 495 10.50 -6.01 7.06
CA VAL A 495 10.90 -5.67 5.69
C VAL A 495 9.66 -5.62 4.77
N ARG A 496 8.68 -6.48 4.95
CA ARG A 496 7.42 -6.42 4.21
C ARG A 496 6.70 -5.08 4.40
N ARG A 497 6.70 -4.57 5.64
CA ARG A 497 6.11 -3.25 5.96
C ARG A 497 6.97 -2.09 5.49
N ASN A 498 8.29 -2.22 5.60
CA ASN A 498 9.25 -1.18 5.23
C ASN A 498 10.30 -1.73 4.25
N PRO A 499 9.95 -1.93 2.97
CA PRO A 499 10.85 -2.53 1.99
C PRO A 499 12.07 -1.67 1.67
N TYR A 500 12.00 -0.37 1.97
CA TYR A 500 13.11 0.58 1.81
C TYR A 500 13.71 0.90 3.18
N SER A 501 14.65 0.08 3.59
CA SER A 501 15.24 0.17 4.93
C SER A 501 16.71 -0.20 4.93
N VAL A 502 17.40 0.28 5.96
CA VAL A 502 18.73 -0.21 6.33
C VAL A 502 18.53 -1.28 7.39
N ILE A 503 19.00 -2.49 7.10
CA ILE A 503 18.94 -3.61 8.05
C ILE A 503 20.32 -3.74 8.68
N LEU A 504 20.39 -3.50 9.99
CA LEU A 504 21.61 -3.57 10.76
C LEU A 504 21.62 -4.85 11.61
N PHE A 505 22.50 -5.78 11.27
CA PHE A 505 22.82 -6.95 12.09
C PHE A 505 24.02 -6.61 12.98
N ASP A 506 23.74 -6.27 14.24
CA ASP A 506 24.75 -5.85 15.18
C ASP A 506 25.42 -7.07 15.84
N GLU A 507 26.74 -7.09 15.95
CA GLU A 507 27.56 -8.18 16.51
C GLU A 507 27.34 -9.54 15.80
N ILE A 508 27.48 -9.55 14.45
CA ILE A 508 27.17 -10.72 13.60
C ILE A 508 27.94 -11.99 13.99
N GLU A 509 29.10 -11.87 14.63
CA GLU A 509 29.90 -13.00 15.12
C GLU A 509 29.19 -13.80 16.23
N LYS A 510 28.18 -13.21 16.88
CA LYS A 510 27.38 -13.91 17.91
C LYS A 510 26.18 -14.67 17.35
N ALA A 511 25.88 -14.46 16.07
CA ALA A 511 24.72 -15.06 15.42
C ALA A 511 24.85 -16.59 15.32
N ASN A 512 23.68 -17.26 15.40
CA ASN A 512 23.61 -18.69 15.08
C ASN A 512 24.06 -18.92 13.62
N PRO A 513 24.87 -19.97 13.31
CA PRO A 513 25.35 -20.26 11.96
C PRO A 513 24.23 -20.39 10.90
N GLN A 514 23.03 -20.76 11.28
CA GLN A 514 21.88 -20.85 10.38
C GLN A 514 21.44 -19.45 9.89
N ILE A 515 21.57 -18.41 10.71
CA ILE A 515 21.32 -17.02 10.33
C ILE A 515 22.26 -16.58 9.21
N LEU A 516 23.55 -16.92 9.33
CA LEU A 516 24.53 -16.61 8.27
C LEU A 516 24.13 -17.27 6.94
N THR A 517 23.54 -18.47 6.98
CA THR A 517 23.04 -19.14 5.78
C THR A 517 21.83 -18.43 5.18
N LEU A 518 20.90 -17.94 5.99
CA LEU A 518 19.77 -17.13 5.51
C LEU A 518 20.25 -15.82 4.88
N LEU A 519 21.24 -15.17 5.49
CA LEU A 519 21.82 -13.95 4.94
C LEU A 519 22.52 -14.15 3.59
N LEU A 520 23.12 -15.33 3.37
CA LEU A 520 23.65 -15.70 2.05
C LEU A 520 22.57 -15.66 0.97
N GLN A 521 21.42 -16.25 1.25
CA GLN A 521 20.27 -16.25 0.33
C GLN A 521 19.80 -14.81 0.04
N VAL A 522 19.66 -13.99 1.09
CA VAL A 522 19.24 -12.58 0.92
C VAL A 522 20.25 -11.79 0.09
N MET A 523 21.56 -11.97 0.32
CA MET A 523 22.59 -11.24 -0.41
C MET A 523 22.77 -11.69 -1.86
N ASP A 524 22.39 -12.96 -2.19
CA ASP A 524 22.51 -13.50 -3.56
C ASP A 524 21.25 -13.26 -4.38
N ASP A 525 20.09 -13.66 -3.84
CA ASP A 525 18.82 -13.68 -4.55
C ASP A 525 17.97 -12.44 -4.30
N GLY A 526 18.33 -11.63 -3.30
CA GLY A 526 17.54 -10.47 -2.87
C GLY A 526 16.17 -10.82 -2.31
N ASN A 527 15.92 -12.09 -1.94
CA ASN A 527 14.65 -12.59 -1.44
C ASN A 527 14.84 -13.54 -0.27
N LEU A 528 13.82 -13.63 0.60
CA LEU A 528 13.78 -14.59 1.69
C LEU A 528 12.36 -15.10 1.85
N THR A 529 12.19 -16.43 1.96
CA THR A 529 10.88 -17.04 2.22
C THR A 529 10.60 -17.06 3.72
N ASP A 530 9.44 -16.56 4.14
CA ASP A 530 9.01 -16.59 5.53
C ASP A 530 8.50 -17.98 5.96
N GLY A 531 8.17 -18.14 7.26
CA GLY A 531 7.64 -19.39 7.79
C GLY A 531 6.25 -19.78 7.26
N GLN A 532 5.57 -18.88 6.56
CA GLN A 532 4.26 -19.10 5.94
C GLN A 532 4.38 -19.46 4.44
N GLY A 533 5.58 -19.37 3.87
CA GLY A 533 5.83 -19.65 2.45
C GLY A 533 5.80 -18.40 1.56
N ASN A 534 5.61 -17.20 2.11
CA ASN A 534 5.63 -15.97 1.35
C ASN A 534 7.06 -15.55 1.01
N VAL A 535 7.30 -15.13 -0.22
CA VAL A 535 8.59 -14.61 -0.68
C VAL A 535 8.67 -13.11 -0.40
N ILE A 536 9.57 -12.72 0.49
CA ILE A 536 9.79 -11.32 0.88
C ILE A 536 10.96 -10.74 0.11
N ASN A 537 10.77 -9.57 -0.47
CA ASN A 537 11.76 -8.90 -1.33
C ASN A 537 12.67 -7.97 -0.50
N PHE A 538 13.98 -8.20 -0.59
CA PHE A 538 15.05 -7.42 0.06
C PHE A 538 15.85 -6.56 -0.91
N LYS A 539 15.52 -6.53 -2.20
CA LYS A 539 16.29 -5.82 -3.24
C LYS A 539 16.41 -4.31 -3.00
N ASN A 540 15.43 -3.75 -2.31
CA ASN A 540 15.39 -2.31 -1.98
C ASN A 540 16.02 -2.00 -0.60
N THR A 541 16.63 -2.98 0.07
CA THR A 541 17.25 -2.79 1.39
C THR A 541 18.77 -2.59 1.27
N ILE A 542 19.35 -2.02 2.32
CA ILE A 542 20.79 -2.01 2.54
C ILE A 542 21.08 -2.90 3.74
N ILE A 543 21.94 -3.88 3.54
CA ILE A 543 22.32 -4.82 4.59
C ILE A 543 23.65 -4.38 5.19
N ILE A 544 23.69 -4.17 6.49
CA ILE A 544 24.90 -3.83 7.23
C ILE A 544 25.05 -4.85 8.37
N CYS A 545 26.17 -5.54 8.38
CA CYS A 545 26.59 -6.38 9.49
C CYS A 545 27.71 -5.66 10.25
N THR A 546 27.66 -5.56 11.59
CA THR A 546 28.78 -5.06 12.37
C THR A 546 29.50 -6.20 13.08
N SER A 547 30.80 -6.08 13.23
CA SER A 547 31.61 -7.00 13.99
C SER A 547 32.75 -6.26 14.73
N ASN A 548 33.05 -6.73 15.93
CA ASN A 548 34.23 -6.32 16.69
C ASN A 548 35.25 -7.48 16.81
N ALA A 549 35.01 -8.58 16.11
CA ALA A 549 35.91 -9.74 16.09
C ALA A 549 37.29 -9.36 15.56
N GLY A 550 38.33 -9.80 16.25
CA GLY A 550 39.72 -9.52 15.89
C GLY A 550 40.31 -8.19 16.41
N PHE A 551 39.52 -7.35 17.08
CA PHE A 551 39.91 -6.03 17.58
C PHE A 551 39.97 -5.92 19.12
N GLY A 552 39.91 -7.02 19.85
CA GLY A 552 39.69 -7.03 21.31
C GLY A 552 40.92 -7.08 22.22
N ASN A 553 42.17 -6.93 21.74
CA ASN A 553 43.34 -7.11 22.58
C ASN A 553 44.51 -6.15 22.25
N GLY A 554 44.27 -4.84 22.19
CA GLY A 554 45.37 -3.85 22.18
C GLY A 554 46.45 -4.03 21.07
N ASN A 555 46.23 -4.88 20.10
CA ASN A 555 47.11 -5.08 18.98
C ASN A 555 46.69 -4.14 17.83
N ASP A 556 47.52 -3.18 17.59
CA ASP A 556 47.44 -2.23 16.48
C ASP A 556 47.09 -2.93 15.18
N ALA A 557 45.84 -2.82 14.77
CA ALA A 557 45.30 -3.42 13.54
C ALA A 557 45.62 -2.56 12.30
N GLU A 558 46.55 -1.58 12.41
CA GLU A 558 46.86 -0.64 11.31
C GLU A 558 47.52 -1.28 10.11
N GLU A 559 48.08 -2.49 10.24
CA GLU A 559 48.78 -3.19 9.14
C GLU A 559 48.29 -4.60 8.84
N LYS A 560 47.23 -5.13 9.51
CA LYS A 560 46.76 -6.49 9.25
C LYS A 560 45.79 -6.51 8.07
N ASP A 561 45.98 -7.46 7.15
CA ASP A 561 45.00 -7.80 6.12
C ASP A 561 43.69 -8.21 6.79
N ILE A 562 42.71 -7.28 6.84
CA ILE A 562 41.37 -7.47 7.47
C ILE A 562 40.70 -8.71 6.91
N MET A 563 40.85 -8.98 5.63
CA MET A 563 40.28 -10.16 4.99
C MET A 563 40.89 -11.43 5.61
N HIS A 564 42.15 -11.43 5.96
CA HIS A 564 42.81 -12.56 6.62
C HIS A 564 42.26 -12.76 8.06
N GLU A 565 42.07 -11.67 8.81
CA GLU A 565 41.55 -11.74 10.16
C GLU A 565 40.04 -12.21 10.15
N MET A 566 39.23 -11.67 9.25
CA MET A 566 37.83 -12.05 9.15
C MET A 566 37.62 -13.52 8.74
N LYS A 567 38.53 -14.11 7.98
CA LYS A 567 38.49 -15.56 7.64
C LYS A 567 38.63 -16.49 8.85
N LYS A 568 39.08 -16.00 9.99
CA LYS A 568 39.14 -16.79 11.24
C LYS A 568 37.75 -16.94 11.88
N PHE A 569 36.85 -15.99 11.64
CA PHE A 569 35.53 -15.93 12.25
C PHE A 569 34.40 -16.31 11.26
N PHE A 570 34.58 -15.99 9.99
CA PHE A 570 33.57 -16.18 8.97
C PHE A 570 34.07 -17.04 7.80
N ARG A 571 33.19 -17.84 7.22
CA ARG A 571 33.53 -18.63 6.03
C ARG A 571 33.80 -17.71 4.83
N PRO A 572 34.76 -18.04 3.95
CA PRO A 572 35.10 -17.23 2.78
C PRO A 572 33.89 -16.96 1.87
N GLU A 573 32.98 -17.91 1.73
CA GLU A 573 31.75 -17.76 0.94
C GLU A 573 30.87 -16.61 1.46
N PHE A 574 30.76 -16.43 2.78
CA PHE A 574 30.01 -15.32 3.39
C PHE A 574 30.68 -13.97 3.16
N LEU A 575 32.01 -13.90 3.35
CA LEU A 575 32.77 -12.67 3.16
C LEU A 575 32.74 -12.17 1.71
N ASN A 576 32.71 -13.08 0.72
CA ASN A 576 32.68 -12.74 -0.69
C ASN A 576 31.32 -12.22 -1.19
N ARG A 577 30.26 -12.25 -0.36
CA ARG A 577 28.93 -11.73 -0.72
C ARG A 577 28.73 -10.26 -0.38
N PHE A 578 29.62 -9.72 0.43
CA PHE A 578 29.57 -8.28 0.74
C PHE A 578 30.12 -7.44 -0.42
N ASN A 579 29.47 -6.32 -0.69
CA ASN A 579 29.97 -5.30 -1.62
C ASN A 579 31.24 -4.63 -1.10
N GLY A 580 31.45 -4.66 0.23
CA GLY A 580 32.65 -4.16 0.88
C GLY A 580 32.77 -4.59 2.34
N ILE A 581 34.01 -4.90 2.75
CA ILE A 581 34.37 -5.02 4.14
C ILE A 581 34.98 -3.69 4.53
N VAL A 582 34.30 -2.97 5.41
CA VAL A 582 34.58 -1.57 5.76
C VAL A 582 35.27 -1.53 7.12
N GLN A 583 36.52 -1.11 7.15
CA GLN A 583 37.26 -0.95 8.38
C GLN A 583 36.96 0.38 9.05
N PHE A 584 36.71 0.34 10.33
CA PHE A 584 36.62 1.49 11.22
C PHE A 584 37.88 1.56 12.07
N LEU A 585 38.54 2.70 12.08
CA LEU A 585 39.74 2.93 12.81
C LEU A 585 39.48 3.50 14.21
N HIS A 586 40.49 3.42 15.09
CA HIS A 586 40.45 4.13 16.36
C HIS A 586 40.35 5.64 16.09
N LEU A 587 39.64 6.33 16.98
CA LEU A 587 39.46 7.77 16.90
C LEU A 587 40.71 8.46 17.50
N ASP A 588 41.32 9.39 16.74
CA ASP A 588 42.35 10.25 17.25
C ASP A 588 41.79 11.42 18.07
N LYS A 589 42.68 12.19 18.70
CA LYS A 589 42.27 13.30 19.57
C LYS A 589 41.48 14.39 18.84
N ASP A 590 41.85 14.65 17.58
CA ASP A 590 41.16 15.66 16.76
C ASP A 590 39.72 15.21 16.42
N ALA A 591 39.55 13.93 16.06
CA ALA A 591 38.25 13.35 15.82
C ALA A 591 37.37 13.37 17.08
N LEU A 592 37.95 13.12 18.26
CA LEU A 592 37.21 13.20 19.52
C LEU A 592 36.76 14.62 19.82
N GLN A 593 37.57 15.64 19.55
CA GLN A 593 37.18 17.04 19.66
C GLN A 593 35.99 17.39 18.75
N ASP A 594 36.02 16.94 17.52
CA ASP A 594 34.97 17.18 16.56
C ASP A 594 33.67 16.45 16.99
N ILE A 595 33.77 15.24 17.54
CA ILE A 595 32.61 14.50 18.07
C ILE A 595 32.01 15.26 19.28
N VAL A 596 32.83 15.79 20.19
CA VAL A 596 32.33 16.61 21.31
C VAL A 596 31.63 17.85 20.80
N ASN A 597 32.20 18.54 19.79
CA ASN A 597 31.54 19.70 19.17
C ASN A 597 30.17 19.32 18.60
N LEU A 598 30.03 18.22 17.86
CA LEU A 598 28.73 17.74 17.35
C LEU A 598 27.71 17.45 18.47
N LEU A 599 28.15 16.83 19.57
CA LEU A 599 27.29 16.54 20.71
C LEU A 599 26.84 17.82 21.42
N LEU A 600 27.71 18.82 21.52
CA LEU A 600 27.39 20.13 22.10
C LEU A 600 26.43 20.92 21.18
N ASP A 601 26.59 20.83 19.85
CA ASP A 601 25.65 21.40 18.88
C ASP A 601 24.24 20.81 19.04
N ASP A 602 24.13 19.50 19.27
CA ASP A 602 22.84 18.84 19.57
C ASP A 602 22.18 19.37 20.87
N VAL A 603 23.01 19.69 21.88
CA VAL A 603 22.54 20.35 23.10
C VAL A 603 22.07 21.78 22.79
N GLN A 604 22.86 22.56 22.01
CA GLN A 604 22.51 23.91 21.61
C GLN A 604 21.17 23.96 20.86
N VAL A 605 20.92 23.07 19.91
CA VAL A 605 19.64 22.96 19.19
C VAL A 605 18.46 22.76 20.17
N THR A 606 18.71 22.10 21.32
CA THR A 606 17.68 21.91 22.34
C THR A 606 17.48 23.19 23.16
N LEU A 607 18.56 23.92 23.46
CA LEU A 607 18.53 25.19 24.18
C LEU A 607 17.91 26.32 23.36
N ASP A 608 18.13 26.33 22.06
CA ASP A 608 17.56 27.33 21.11
C ASP A 608 16.03 27.36 21.16
N LYS A 609 15.38 26.21 21.40
CA LYS A 609 13.91 26.14 21.62
C LYS A 609 13.44 26.91 22.84
N LYS A 610 14.34 27.18 23.77
CA LYS A 610 14.10 27.98 24.99
C LYS A 610 14.69 29.38 24.88
N GLY A 611 15.36 29.72 23.78
CA GLY A 611 16.00 30.99 23.57
C GLY A 611 17.30 31.19 24.38
N ILE A 612 17.97 30.08 24.73
CA ILE A 612 19.22 30.05 25.50
C ILE A 612 20.38 29.74 24.58
N THR A 613 21.44 30.53 24.61
CA THR A 613 22.71 30.27 23.93
C THR A 613 23.74 29.72 24.89
N MET A 614 24.68 28.92 24.39
CA MET A 614 25.71 28.24 25.19
C MET A 614 27.10 28.49 24.57
N ASP A 615 28.05 28.90 25.39
CA ASP A 615 29.48 28.89 25.03
C ASP A 615 30.23 27.91 25.91
N VAL A 616 31.11 27.08 25.32
CA VAL A 616 31.87 26.04 26.00
C VAL A 616 33.36 26.33 25.81
N SER A 617 34.11 26.49 26.89
CA SER A 617 35.55 26.69 26.85
C SER A 617 36.33 25.51 26.28
N GLN A 618 37.54 25.73 25.75
CA GLN A 618 38.37 24.66 25.25
C GLN A 618 38.76 23.68 26.36
N ASP A 619 39.02 24.19 27.56
CA ASP A 619 39.36 23.38 28.73
C ASP A 619 38.19 22.46 29.13
N ALA A 620 36.96 22.94 28.99
CA ALA A 620 35.78 22.14 29.23
C ALA A 620 35.60 21.01 28.19
N LYS A 621 35.90 21.29 26.92
CA LYS A 621 35.89 20.26 25.85
C LYS A 621 36.97 19.21 26.08
N ASP A 622 38.18 19.62 26.42
CA ASP A 622 39.28 18.70 26.72
C ASP A 622 38.99 17.83 27.94
N TRP A 623 38.39 18.41 28.97
CA TRP A 623 37.91 17.67 30.16
C TRP A 623 36.84 16.63 29.81
N LEU A 624 35.84 17.00 28.96
CA LEU A 624 34.83 16.07 28.48
C LEU A 624 35.44 14.88 27.72
N ILE A 625 36.51 15.11 26.96
CA ILE A 625 37.19 14.05 26.22
C ILE A 625 37.96 13.14 27.21
N GLU A 626 38.66 13.69 28.17
CA GLU A 626 39.44 12.91 29.14
C GLU A 626 38.53 12.01 30.02
N GLU A 627 37.37 12.53 30.47
CA GLU A 627 36.40 11.77 31.25
C GLU A 627 35.53 10.83 30.42
N GLY A 628 35.32 11.17 29.14
CA GLY A 628 34.38 10.49 28.25
C GLY A 628 34.98 9.50 27.24
N TYR A 629 36.30 9.44 27.11
CA TYR A 629 36.95 8.48 26.24
C TYR A 629 37.54 7.31 27.03
N ASP A 630 37.26 6.12 26.56
CA ASP A 630 37.79 4.87 27.12
C ASP A 630 38.38 4.03 25.99
N GLU A 631 39.56 3.47 26.15
CA GLU A 631 40.25 2.71 25.11
C GLU A 631 39.46 1.46 24.64
N GLU A 632 38.70 0.83 25.55
CA GLU A 632 37.91 -0.36 25.23
C GLU A 632 36.52 -0.01 24.67
N LEU A 633 35.91 1.07 25.17
CA LEU A 633 34.55 1.50 24.84
C LEU A 633 34.48 2.57 23.74
N GLY A 634 35.64 3.15 23.37
CA GLY A 634 35.78 4.22 22.40
C GLY A 634 35.06 5.51 22.84
N ALA A 635 34.44 6.19 21.92
CA ALA A 635 33.68 7.42 22.17
C ALA A 635 32.23 7.17 22.71
N ARG A 636 31.87 5.91 23.00
CA ARG A 636 30.51 5.57 23.47
C ARG A 636 30.11 6.27 24.79
N PRO A 637 31.00 6.41 25.80
CA PRO A 637 30.69 7.11 27.03
C PRO A 637 30.55 8.63 26.88
N LEU A 638 31.20 9.24 25.86
CA LEU A 638 31.16 10.69 25.63
C LEU A 638 29.74 11.26 25.59
N ARG A 639 28.85 10.61 24.87
CA ARG A 639 27.44 11.07 24.79
C ARG A 639 26.81 11.13 26.19
N ARG A 640 27.01 10.11 27.00
CA ARG A 640 26.46 10.06 28.38
C ARG A 640 27.05 11.15 29.26
N ILE A 641 28.34 11.39 29.11
CA ILE A 641 29.03 12.43 29.91
C ILE A 641 28.55 13.83 29.49
N VAL A 642 28.43 14.11 28.20
CA VAL A 642 27.86 15.39 27.71
C VAL A 642 26.42 15.56 28.23
N GLU A 643 25.59 14.49 28.20
CA GLU A 643 24.24 14.59 28.75
C GLU A 643 24.28 14.89 30.27
N GLN A 644 25.02 14.12 31.05
CA GLN A 644 25.06 14.25 32.52
C GLN A 644 25.78 15.50 33.00
N GLN A 645 26.91 15.88 32.41
CA GLN A 645 27.74 16.97 32.89
C GLN A 645 27.40 18.31 32.27
N VAL A 646 26.86 18.32 31.05
CA VAL A 646 26.48 19.57 30.37
C VAL A 646 24.98 19.80 30.47
N ARG A 647 24.19 18.87 29.95
CA ARG A 647 22.72 19.06 29.83
C ARG A 647 22.03 19.11 31.19
N ASP A 648 22.38 18.21 32.12
CA ASP A 648 21.78 18.17 33.44
C ASP A 648 22.19 19.40 34.25
N LYS A 649 23.49 19.79 34.25
CA LYS A 649 23.95 20.98 34.95
C LYS A 649 23.36 22.30 34.38
N ILE A 650 23.18 22.40 33.06
CA ILE A 650 22.44 23.55 32.48
C ILE A 650 20.99 23.54 32.94
N THR A 651 20.38 22.36 33.01
CA THR A 651 18.98 22.23 33.46
C THR A 651 18.83 22.67 34.91
N ASP A 652 19.72 22.22 35.80
CA ASP A 652 19.71 22.62 37.22
C ASP A 652 19.95 24.13 37.36
N TYR A 653 20.90 24.70 36.62
CA TYR A 653 21.14 26.14 36.60
C TYR A 653 19.93 26.93 36.14
N TYR A 654 19.25 26.46 35.06
CA TYR A 654 18.04 27.08 34.51
C TYR A 654 16.86 27.03 35.49
N LEU A 655 16.72 25.96 36.26
CA LEU A 655 15.65 25.83 37.28
C LEU A 655 15.81 26.85 38.40
N ASP A 656 17.06 27.20 38.73
CA ASP A 656 17.37 28.22 39.76
C ASP A 656 17.32 29.65 39.15
N HIS A 657 17.55 29.78 37.83
CA HIS A 657 17.66 31.10 37.14
C HIS A 657 16.85 31.10 35.85
N THR A 658 15.53 31.18 35.94
CA THR A 658 14.60 31.03 34.80
C THR A 658 14.71 32.12 33.72
N ASP A 659 15.36 33.25 34.02
CA ASP A 659 15.53 34.38 33.10
C ASP A 659 16.83 34.36 32.31
N VAL A 660 17.65 33.29 32.47
CA VAL A 660 18.95 33.17 31.79
C VAL A 660 18.76 33.01 30.28
N LYS A 661 19.52 33.77 29.52
CA LYS A 661 19.55 33.73 28.04
C LYS A 661 20.84 33.22 27.47
N HIS A 662 21.90 33.18 28.29
CA HIS A 662 23.21 32.77 27.89
C HIS A 662 23.90 32.04 29.03
N VAL A 663 24.59 30.94 28.75
CA VAL A 663 25.35 30.13 29.71
C VAL A 663 26.76 29.91 29.19
N ASP A 664 27.73 30.16 30.05
CA ASP A 664 29.14 29.80 29.84
C ASP A 664 29.46 28.51 30.59
N ILE A 665 30.15 27.59 29.94
CA ILE A 665 30.56 26.32 30.53
C ILE A 665 32.10 26.30 30.59
N ASP A 666 32.63 26.13 31.79
CA ASP A 666 34.07 26.13 32.05
C ASP A 666 34.45 25.05 33.06
N VAL A 667 35.77 24.86 33.32
CA VAL A 667 36.28 23.92 34.32
C VAL A 667 36.85 24.72 35.49
N GLU A 668 36.40 24.44 36.70
CA GLU A 668 36.94 24.95 37.93
C GLU A 668 37.18 23.77 38.92
N ASP A 669 38.33 23.71 39.55
CA ASP A 669 38.71 22.64 40.52
C ASP A 669 38.48 21.21 39.94
N ASN A 670 38.75 21.01 38.63
CA ASN A 670 38.56 19.76 37.92
C ASN A 670 37.08 19.29 37.82
N GLU A 671 36.14 20.22 37.94
CA GLU A 671 34.70 19.99 37.72
C GLU A 671 34.14 20.98 36.70
N LEU A 672 33.19 20.52 35.91
CA LEU A 672 32.45 21.36 34.94
C LEU A 672 31.51 22.31 35.69
N VAL A 673 31.58 23.60 35.45
CA VAL A 673 30.76 24.66 36.07
C VAL A 673 29.98 25.40 35.02
N VAL A 674 28.70 25.63 35.29
CA VAL A 674 27.79 26.42 34.42
C VAL A 674 27.58 27.79 35.06
N LYS A 675 27.85 28.86 34.29
CA LYS A 675 27.64 30.24 34.74
C LYS A 675 26.72 30.96 33.74
N GLY A 676 25.69 31.64 34.20
CA GLY A 676 24.81 32.42 33.35
C GLY A 676 25.25 33.88 33.28
N LYS A 677 25.02 34.49 32.12
CA LYS A 677 25.14 35.95 31.90
C LYS A 677 23.78 36.61 31.72
#